data_de7b686631d703a3bbbce5f3174d4fb2
#
_entry.id   de7b686631d703a3bbbce5f3174d4fb2
#
_cell.length_a   1.000
_cell.length_b   1.000
_cell.length_c   1.000
_cell.angle_alpha   90.00
_cell.angle_beta   90.00
_cell.angle_gamma   90.00
#
_symmetry.space_group_name_H-M   'P 1'
#
loop_
_entity.id
_entity.type
_entity.pdbx_description
1 polymer ?
#
loop_
_entity_poly.entity_id
_entity_poly.type
_entity_poly.pdbx_seq_one_letter_code
_entity_poly.pdbx_strand_id
1 'polypeptide(L)'
;MNFDRPCGEMLEEAWQRYAFANDAGPYLLIPEAVLQPKDEEEICNIFLASREKRIPICFRAGGTSLSGQSVTDGWLVDIGRHWRKIESLDNGLRVRVQPGAIGGLVNANLRPLGRKMGPDPSSINSAMMGGILSNNSSGMCCGVVNNAYHTLDSIRFILPDGSLWDTSRAKESERFRTEKPMLCQELTAIRQSILGNAKLLEKIRRKYRQKNTVGYSLNAFVDYEEPLDILSHVLIGAEGTLAFICEAVLRTLPELPEKATTLAFFEDARSACDRIPDLIDVQSDAVEFMDRASLQSIRDLEGAPPELQQQLSAHQQLMGLLFEFQAATPEALANKLEVFRERVEPKLKVLSPVAFTQDKKKQANLWKLRKGMYPSVAAMRKRGEAIILEDINFPLHRLADAVLELQSMFIKHEYANGIIFGHAKDGNLHFVISQPMASPKDTDRYARLIDDMVDLVVHRFDGALKSEHGTGRNMAPFVETEWGSDAVALMYRLKRAVDPDGLLNPDVILTSKPKLHLENIKDLPIVEDVVDKCVECGACEPRCPSRDFTLSPRQRIVLRRARQRLIAQGRTELAKQLDRDYELAGKASCATDGLCALDCPVAINTGELIKQLRRESVTETEKSMAAMLARSFGIAERGVKVSLTAGRIASAILGDSVMRGMTRGLSLVFPGFPQWHGALEKDREDVDRSLLSELDDCEYVYWPACMSRMMHGTAAALVEVSSRADVRVHIPSNAVGLCCGQAFSSKGFIASAVSKQSELVDAMWRWSDRGRR
;
A
#
# COMPACT_ATOMS: atom_id res chain seq x y z
N MET A 1 -8.57 0.08 35.32
CA MET A 1 -8.42 0.52 33.89
C MET A 1 -7.93 1.96 33.89
N ASN A 2 -6.88 2.28 33.15
CA ASN A 2 -6.40 3.66 33.04
C ASN A 2 -6.95 4.29 31.75
N PHE A 3 -7.99 5.10 31.86
CA PHE A 3 -8.60 5.77 30.71
C PHE A 3 -7.69 6.81 30.03
N ASP A 4 -6.65 7.28 30.71
CA ASP A 4 -5.67 8.20 30.12
C ASP A 4 -4.68 7.47 29.20
N ARG A 5 -4.48 6.19 29.46
CA ARG A 5 -3.59 5.33 28.69
C ARG A 5 -4.24 3.96 28.43
N PRO A 6 -5.19 3.88 27.49
CA PRO A 6 -5.98 2.68 27.27
C PRO A 6 -5.21 1.52 26.61
N CYS A 7 -4.02 1.79 26.05
CA CYS A 7 -3.11 0.77 25.53
C CYS A 7 -1.66 1.09 25.92
N GLY A 8 -0.78 0.07 25.83
CA GLY A 8 0.62 0.20 26.22
C GLY A 8 1.43 1.16 25.34
N GLU A 9 1.07 1.28 24.05
CA GLU A 9 1.75 2.13 23.08
C GLU A 9 0.82 3.25 22.60
N MET A 10 1.04 4.47 23.11
CA MET A 10 0.31 5.68 22.76
C MET A 10 1.31 6.76 22.32
N LEU A 11 1.17 7.24 21.09
CA LEU A 11 2.05 8.17 20.42
C LEU A 11 1.40 9.56 20.43
N GLU A 12 1.95 10.50 21.21
CA GLU A 12 1.34 11.81 21.47
C GLU A 12 2.23 12.98 21.01
N GLU A 13 3.51 12.67 20.74
CA GLU A 13 4.47 13.69 20.28
C GLU A 13 4.05 14.28 18.92
N ALA A 14 4.32 15.55 18.71
CA ALA A 14 3.90 16.25 17.50
C ALA A 14 4.35 15.53 16.21
N TRP A 15 5.62 15.11 16.13
CA TRP A 15 6.12 14.41 14.93
C TRP A 15 5.43 13.07 14.68
N GLN A 16 5.03 12.35 15.75
CA GLN A 16 4.31 11.09 15.64
C GLN A 16 2.90 11.33 15.06
N ARG A 17 2.18 12.29 15.62
CA ARG A 17 0.82 12.66 15.19
C ARG A 17 0.80 13.14 13.73
N TYR A 18 1.71 14.04 13.35
CA TYR A 18 1.83 14.53 11.97
C TYR A 18 2.23 13.43 10.99
N ALA A 19 3.01 12.43 11.40
CA ALA A 19 3.40 11.29 10.56
C ALA A 19 2.20 10.41 10.16
N PHE A 20 1.09 10.46 10.90
CA PHE A 20 -0.14 9.71 10.65
C PHE A 20 -1.31 10.59 10.18
N ALA A 21 -1.09 11.86 9.93
CA ALA A 21 -2.14 12.83 9.61
C ALA A 21 -2.80 12.63 8.24
N ASN A 22 -2.28 11.76 7.39
CA ASN A 22 -2.76 11.52 6.03
C ASN A 22 -2.78 10.03 5.67
N ASP A 23 -3.59 9.69 4.68
CA ASP A 23 -3.54 8.43 3.94
C ASP A 23 -3.18 8.69 2.46
N ALA A 24 -3.49 7.75 1.56
CA ALA A 24 -3.28 7.95 0.13
C ALA A 24 -4.34 8.87 -0.52
N GLY A 25 -5.42 9.16 0.19
CA GLY A 25 -6.50 10.04 -0.25
C GLY A 25 -6.19 11.53 -0.14
N PRO A 26 -7.11 12.39 -0.55
CA PRO A 26 -6.90 13.84 -0.60
C PRO A 26 -7.10 14.57 0.74
N TYR A 27 -7.19 13.86 1.88
CA TYR A 27 -7.53 14.47 3.17
C TYR A 27 -6.36 14.53 4.13
N LEU A 28 -6.36 15.55 5.00
CA LEU A 28 -5.40 15.76 6.07
C LEU A 28 -6.15 16.06 7.37
N LEU A 29 -6.06 15.15 8.34
CA LEU A 29 -6.53 15.35 9.70
C LEU A 29 -5.44 14.90 10.68
N ILE A 30 -5.07 15.77 11.63
CA ILE A 30 -3.99 15.49 12.58
C ILE A 30 -4.65 14.81 13.80
N PRO A 31 -4.34 13.54 14.07
CA PRO A 31 -4.93 12.84 15.21
C PRO A 31 -4.52 13.48 16.54
N GLU A 32 -5.40 13.40 17.54
CA GLU A 32 -5.08 13.79 18.91
C GLU A 32 -4.01 12.88 19.50
N ALA A 33 -4.11 11.56 19.24
CA ALA A 33 -3.08 10.58 19.56
C ALA A 33 -3.15 9.40 18.56
N VAL A 34 -2.05 8.64 18.45
CA VAL A 34 -1.99 7.39 17.71
C VAL A 34 -1.80 6.25 18.70
N LEU A 35 -2.72 5.29 18.72
CA LEU A 35 -2.74 4.14 19.62
C LEU A 35 -2.36 2.89 18.84
N GLN A 36 -1.45 2.07 19.39
CA GLN A 36 -0.96 0.85 18.74
C GLN A 36 -1.25 -0.38 19.61
N PRO A 37 -2.52 -0.83 19.67
CA PRO A 37 -2.93 -1.95 20.51
C PRO A 37 -2.32 -3.27 20.02
N LYS A 38 -1.91 -4.12 20.98
CA LYS A 38 -1.27 -5.41 20.70
C LYS A 38 -2.23 -6.61 20.78
N ASP A 39 -3.36 -6.45 21.47
CA ASP A 39 -4.32 -7.51 21.71
C ASP A 39 -5.77 -6.99 21.84
N GLU A 40 -6.72 -7.93 21.99
CA GLU A 40 -8.14 -7.65 22.09
C GLU A 40 -8.51 -6.90 23.36
N GLU A 41 -7.79 -7.12 24.47
CA GLU A 41 -8.02 -6.42 25.73
C GLU A 41 -7.74 -4.92 25.59
N GLU A 42 -6.63 -4.56 24.93
CA GLU A 42 -6.31 -3.16 24.65
C GLU A 42 -7.34 -2.50 23.71
N ILE A 43 -7.89 -3.23 22.73
CA ILE A 43 -9.00 -2.73 21.89
C ILE A 43 -10.25 -2.45 22.73
N CYS A 44 -10.65 -3.38 23.61
CA CYS A 44 -11.77 -3.17 24.52
C CYS A 44 -11.54 -1.94 25.40
N ASN A 45 -10.34 -1.78 25.95
CA ASN A 45 -9.96 -0.63 26.76
C ASN A 45 -10.03 0.68 25.97
N ILE A 46 -9.63 0.70 24.70
CA ILE A 46 -9.73 1.86 23.82
C ILE A 46 -11.20 2.24 23.61
N PHE A 47 -12.09 1.29 23.34
CA PHE A 47 -13.53 1.57 23.19
C PHE A 47 -14.13 2.18 24.47
N LEU A 48 -13.84 1.61 25.62
CA LEU A 48 -14.35 2.12 26.89
C LEU A 48 -13.81 3.52 27.20
N ALA A 49 -12.52 3.74 27.00
CA ALA A 49 -11.90 5.05 27.21
C ALA A 49 -12.40 6.12 26.22
N SER A 50 -12.63 5.74 24.97
CA SER A 50 -13.22 6.62 23.95
C SER A 50 -14.63 7.07 24.37
N ARG A 51 -15.47 6.16 24.87
CA ARG A 51 -16.82 6.49 25.37
C ARG A 51 -16.78 7.41 26.57
N GLU A 52 -15.91 7.14 27.53
CA GLU A 52 -15.75 7.97 28.74
C GLU A 52 -15.29 9.39 28.39
N LYS A 53 -14.31 9.50 27.49
CA LYS A 53 -13.72 10.80 27.08
C LYS A 53 -14.45 11.48 25.93
N ARG A 54 -15.39 10.80 25.29
CA ARG A 54 -16.09 11.26 24.07
C ARG A 54 -15.13 11.60 22.93
N ILE A 55 -14.04 10.83 22.78
CA ILE A 55 -13.06 11.01 21.73
C ILE A 55 -13.35 10.02 20.59
N PRO A 56 -13.56 10.49 19.35
CA PRO A 56 -13.77 9.62 18.19
C PRO A 56 -12.58 8.71 17.93
N ILE A 57 -12.84 7.51 17.39
CA ILE A 57 -11.83 6.52 17.01
C ILE A 57 -11.89 6.27 15.51
N CYS A 58 -10.73 6.21 14.87
CA CYS A 58 -10.56 5.73 13.52
C CYS A 58 -9.52 4.61 13.48
N PHE A 59 -9.88 3.43 12.99
CA PHE A 59 -8.92 2.33 12.76
C PHE A 59 -8.15 2.55 11.46
N ARG A 60 -6.84 2.30 11.52
CA ARG A 60 -5.95 2.41 10.38
C ARG A 60 -5.10 1.16 10.21
N ALA A 61 -5.20 0.54 9.04
CA ALA A 61 -4.34 -0.56 8.61
C ALA A 61 -3.14 -0.01 7.80
N GLY A 62 -3.05 -0.27 6.49
CA GLY A 62 -1.94 0.20 5.64
C GLY A 62 -1.99 1.69 5.27
N GLY A 63 -3.10 2.39 5.53
CA GLY A 63 -3.27 3.79 5.10
C GLY A 63 -3.13 3.98 3.58
N THR A 64 -3.61 3.00 2.82
CA THR A 64 -3.64 3.01 1.34
C THR A 64 -4.98 3.50 0.79
N SER A 65 -5.89 3.92 1.67
CA SER A 65 -7.23 4.43 1.35
C SER A 65 -7.17 5.70 0.51
N LEU A 66 -8.12 5.83 -0.43
CA LEU A 66 -8.20 6.94 -1.37
C LEU A 66 -9.40 7.87 -1.10
N SER A 67 -10.31 7.50 -0.19
CA SER A 67 -11.55 8.22 0.10
C SER A 67 -11.57 8.85 1.51
N GLY A 68 -10.44 8.85 2.24
CA GLY A 68 -10.30 9.52 3.55
C GLY A 68 -10.94 8.79 4.73
N GLN A 69 -11.15 7.47 4.64
CA GLN A 69 -11.71 6.67 5.72
C GLN A 69 -10.71 6.27 6.81
N SER A 70 -9.42 6.53 6.62
CA SER A 70 -8.35 6.15 7.57
C SER A 70 -7.59 7.34 8.15
N VAL A 71 -8.26 8.49 8.25
CA VAL A 71 -7.75 9.72 8.89
C VAL A 71 -8.77 10.28 9.87
N THR A 72 -8.29 10.91 10.94
CA THR A 72 -9.14 11.48 12.01
C THR A 72 -8.40 12.61 12.74
N ASP A 73 -9.15 13.47 13.39
CA ASP A 73 -8.69 14.43 14.40
C ASP A 73 -8.86 13.90 15.83
N GLY A 74 -9.56 12.76 16.01
CA GLY A 74 -9.64 12.02 17.28
C GLY A 74 -8.48 11.05 17.50
N TRP A 75 -8.75 9.88 18.07
CA TRP A 75 -7.75 8.82 18.24
C TRP A 75 -7.63 7.94 16.99
N LEU A 76 -6.42 7.88 16.45
CA LEU A 76 -6.11 6.97 15.34
C LEU A 76 -5.54 5.68 15.90
N VAL A 77 -6.21 4.56 15.64
CA VAL A 77 -5.80 3.23 16.12
C VAL A 77 -5.05 2.51 15.00
N ASP A 78 -3.72 2.52 15.05
CA ASP A 78 -2.84 1.86 14.09
C ASP A 78 -2.69 0.38 14.43
N ILE A 79 -3.24 -0.48 13.59
CA ILE A 79 -3.22 -1.94 13.75
C ILE A 79 -2.09 -2.61 12.96
N GLY A 80 -1.37 -1.84 12.15
CA GLY A 80 -0.33 -2.36 11.25
C GLY A 80 0.88 -2.95 11.96
N ARG A 81 1.09 -2.65 13.26
CA ARG A 81 2.28 -3.05 13.99
C ARG A 81 2.20 -4.47 14.57
N HIS A 82 1.06 -4.87 15.16
CA HIS A 82 0.96 -6.09 15.96
C HIS A 82 0.06 -7.18 15.35
N TRP A 83 -0.95 -6.84 14.58
CA TRP A 83 -1.99 -7.73 14.08
C TRP A 83 -1.64 -8.36 12.72
N ARG A 84 -0.58 -9.19 12.63
CA ARG A 84 -0.02 -9.63 11.34
C ARG A 84 -0.05 -11.14 11.10
N LYS A 85 -0.77 -11.91 11.91
CA LYS A 85 -0.80 -13.38 11.76
C LYS A 85 -1.50 -13.79 10.48
N ILE A 86 -0.96 -14.81 9.82
CA ILE A 86 -1.49 -15.48 8.63
C ILE A 86 -1.38 -16.97 8.88
N GLU A 87 -2.48 -17.69 8.68
CA GLU A 87 -2.54 -19.13 8.87
C GLU A 87 -3.33 -19.77 7.72
N SER A 88 -2.68 -20.64 6.94
CA SER A 88 -3.37 -21.47 5.92
C SER A 88 -4.09 -22.62 6.58
N LEU A 89 -5.38 -22.80 6.26
CA LEU A 89 -6.24 -23.87 6.78
C LEU A 89 -6.61 -24.82 5.65
N ASP A 90 -6.86 -26.11 6.00
CA ASP A 90 -7.38 -27.12 5.08
C ASP A 90 -6.58 -27.21 3.77
N ASN A 91 -5.26 -27.33 3.88
CA ASN A 91 -4.34 -27.34 2.72
C ASN A 91 -4.52 -26.11 1.79
N GLY A 92 -4.80 -24.94 2.39
CA GLY A 92 -4.94 -23.68 1.66
C GLY A 92 -6.34 -23.40 1.12
N LEU A 93 -7.35 -24.28 1.32
CA LEU A 93 -8.73 -24.00 0.90
C LEU A 93 -9.33 -22.81 1.64
N ARG A 94 -8.84 -22.54 2.84
CA ARG A 94 -9.17 -21.36 3.64
C ARG A 94 -7.90 -20.71 4.18
N VAL A 95 -7.97 -19.43 4.49
CA VAL A 95 -6.89 -18.69 5.14
C VAL A 95 -7.46 -17.82 6.25
N ARG A 96 -6.84 -17.92 7.44
CA ARG A 96 -7.11 -17.07 8.58
C ARG A 96 -6.13 -15.91 8.56
N VAL A 97 -6.64 -14.69 8.71
CA VAL A 97 -5.84 -13.48 8.64
C VAL A 97 -6.21 -12.47 9.71
N GLN A 98 -5.21 -11.83 10.29
CA GLN A 98 -5.39 -10.66 11.14
C GLN A 98 -5.37 -9.37 10.32
N PRO A 99 -5.98 -8.27 10.80
CA PRO A 99 -6.20 -7.06 10.00
C PRO A 99 -4.93 -6.30 9.59
N GLY A 100 -3.81 -6.45 10.28
CA GLY A 100 -2.51 -5.88 9.92
C GLY A 100 -1.68 -6.76 8.97
N ALA A 101 -2.17 -7.92 8.55
CA ALA A 101 -1.51 -8.76 7.56
C ALA A 101 -1.59 -8.12 6.16
N ILE A 102 -0.46 -8.04 5.46
CA ILE A 102 -0.40 -7.49 4.10
C ILE A 102 -0.96 -8.53 3.10
N GLY A 103 -1.89 -8.12 2.23
CA GLY A 103 -2.54 -9.02 1.27
C GLY A 103 -1.56 -9.76 0.34
N GLY A 104 -0.50 -9.10 -0.12
CA GLY A 104 0.55 -9.73 -0.91
C GLY A 104 1.29 -10.85 -0.15
N LEU A 105 1.48 -10.71 1.17
CA LEU A 105 2.09 -11.75 2.01
C LEU A 105 1.13 -12.92 2.24
N VAL A 106 -0.19 -12.68 2.32
CA VAL A 106 -1.19 -13.74 2.37
C VAL A 106 -1.13 -14.59 1.10
N ASN A 107 -1.08 -13.96 -0.09
CA ASN A 107 -0.92 -14.69 -1.35
C ASN A 107 0.44 -15.40 -1.47
N ALA A 108 1.52 -14.81 -0.93
CA ALA A 108 2.83 -15.49 -0.88
C ALA A 108 2.80 -16.75 -0.02
N ASN A 109 2.03 -16.75 1.09
CA ASN A 109 1.82 -17.91 1.96
C ASN A 109 0.96 -19.00 1.29
N LEU A 110 -0.03 -18.61 0.48
CA LEU A 110 -0.94 -19.53 -0.22
C LEU A 110 -0.34 -20.14 -1.51
N ARG A 111 0.57 -19.42 -2.17
CA ARG A 111 1.15 -19.84 -3.47
C ARG A 111 1.78 -21.23 -3.48
N PRO A 112 2.56 -21.67 -2.46
CA PRO A 112 3.09 -23.03 -2.42
C PRO A 112 2.01 -24.12 -2.40
N LEU A 113 0.78 -23.75 -2.00
CA LEU A 113 -0.39 -24.64 -1.97
C LEU A 113 -1.23 -24.55 -3.25
N GLY A 114 -0.76 -23.82 -4.27
CA GLY A 114 -1.51 -23.59 -5.52
C GLY A 114 -2.77 -22.74 -5.34
N ARG A 115 -2.77 -21.84 -4.34
CA ARG A 115 -3.97 -21.06 -3.96
C ARG A 115 -3.66 -19.56 -3.88
N LYS A 116 -4.72 -18.75 -3.96
CA LYS A 116 -4.69 -17.27 -3.76
C LYS A 116 -5.97 -16.78 -3.10
N MET A 117 -5.97 -15.56 -2.57
CA MET A 117 -7.18 -14.87 -2.14
C MET A 117 -8.05 -14.47 -3.34
N GLY A 118 -9.35 -14.28 -3.08
CA GLY A 118 -10.28 -13.67 -4.03
C GLY A 118 -9.99 -12.19 -4.28
N PRO A 119 -10.01 -11.32 -3.26
CA PRO A 119 -9.71 -9.89 -3.42
C PRO A 119 -8.30 -9.65 -3.93
N ASP A 120 -8.16 -8.87 -5.02
CA ASP A 120 -6.89 -8.60 -5.69
C ASP A 120 -6.68 -7.09 -6.00
N PRO A 121 -6.85 -6.18 -4.99
CA PRO A 121 -6.68 -4.75 -5.23
C PRO A 121 -5.28 -4.43 -5.77
N SER A 122 -5.17 -3.38 -6.58
CA SER A 122 -3.88 -2.97 -7.17
C SER A 122 -2.81 -2.68 -6.10
N SER A 123 -3.23 -2.24 -4.92
CA SER A 123 -2.37 -1.97 -3.76
C SER A 123 -2.05 -3.21 -2.90
N ILE A 124 -2.36 -4.42 -3.32
CA ILE A 124 -2.28 -5.66 -2.51
C ILE A 124 -0.94 -5.86 -1.79
N ASN A 125 0.16 -5.36 -2.34
CA ASN A 125 1.50 -5.47 -1.75
C ASN A 125 1.75 -4.50 -0.58
N SER A 126 0.85 -3.54 -0.35
CA SER A 126 0.92 -2.57 0.75
C SER A 126 -0.38 -2.46 1.54
N ALA A 127 -1.52 -2.80 0.93
CA ALA A 127 -2.80 -2.88 1.60
C ALA A 127 -2.82 -4.04 2.61
N MET A 128 -3.37 -3.79 3.77
CA MET A 128 -3.54 -4.77 4.84
C MET A 128 -4.96 -5.32 4.86
N MET A 129 -5.13 -6.52 5.39
CA MET A 129 -6.41 -7.24 5.38
C MET A 129 -7.54 -6.46 6.06
N GLY A 130 -7.27 -5.71 7.13
CA GLY A 130 -8.27 -4.85 7.76
C GLY A 130 -8.88 -3.82 6.81
N GLY A 131 -8.06 -3.17 5.99
CA GLY A 131 -8.54 -2.27 4.94
C GLY A 131 -9.26 -3.00 3.80
N ILE A 132 -8.72 -4.15 3.35
CA ILE A 132 -9.33 -4.97 2.29
C ILE A 132 -10.72 -5.43 2.69
N LEU A 133 -10.90 -5.91 3.92
CA LEU A 133 -12.19 -6.32 4.47
C LEU A 133 -13.13 -5.12 4.68
N SER A 134 -12.66 -4.08 5.35
CA SER A 134 -13.49 -2.92 5.71
C SER A 134 -13.96 -2.10 4.51
N ASN A 135 -13.24 -2.12 3.38
CA ASN A 135 -13.67 -1.49 2.13
C ASN A 135 -14.41 -2.46 1.19
N ASN A 136 -14.47 -3.75 1.51
CA ASN A 136 -14.86 -4.81 0.56
C ASN A 136 -14.10 -4.66 -0.77
N SER A 137 -12.78 -4.41 -0.66
CA SER A 137 -11.93 -4.15 -1.82
C SER A 137 -11.96 -5.32 -2.79
N SER A 138 -12.08 -5.02 -4.06
CA SER A 138 -12.01 -6.04 -5.11
C SER A 138 -10.70 -5.92 -5.89
N GLY A 139 -10.72 -5.71 -7.17
CA GLY A 139 -9.55 -5.62 -8.02
C GLY A 139 -9.84 -6.03 -9.45
N MET A 140 -8.80 -6.46 -10.17
CA MET A 140 -8.85 -6.68 -11.62
C MET A 140 -9.51 -7.99 -12.03
N CYS A 141 -9.39 -9.04 -11.22
CA CYS A 141 -9.85 -10.39 -11.57
C CYS A 141 -10.99 -10.88 -10.67
N CYS A 142 -11.12 -10.39 -9.45
CA CYS A 142 -12.07 -10.96 -8.49
C CYS A 142 -13.54 -10.69 -8.81
N GLY A 143 -13.85 -9.58 -9.46
CA GLY A 143 -15.23 -9.15 -9.69
C GLY A 143 -16.04 -9.02 -8.39
N VAL A 144 -17.35 -9.21 -8.50
CA VAL A 144 -18.26 -9.25 -7.34
C VAL A 144 -18.18 -10.61 -6.64
N VAL A 145 -18.08 -11.70 -7.40
CA VAL A 145 -18.24 -13.09 -6.93
C VAL A 145 -17.17 -13.54 -5.96
N ASN A 146 -15.97 -13.00 -6.09
CA ASN A 146 -14.78 -13.40 -5.32
C ASN A 146 -14.26 -12.29 -4.40
N ASN A 147 -15.05 -11.24 -4.15
CA ASN A 147 -14.67 -10.17 -3.23
C ASN A 147 -14.67 -10.65 -1.76
N ALA A 148 -14.27 -9.78 -0.84
CA ALA A 148 -14.18 -10.14 0.57
C ALA A 148 -15.54 -10.57 1.16
N TYR A 149 -16.64 -9.93 0.75
CA TYR A 149 -17.99 -10.25 1.20
C TYR A 149 -18.39 -11.71 0.85
N HIS A 150 -18.16 -12.12 -0.41
CA HIS A 150 -18.55 -13.45 -0.88
C HIS A 150 -17.58 -14.56 -0.49
N THR A 151 -16.34 -14.22 -0.16
CA THR A 151 -15.33 -15.21 0.26
C THR A 151 -15.24 -15.38 1.78
N LEU A 152 -15.91 -14.54 2.56
CA LEU A 152 -15.94 -14.65 4.02
C LEU A 152 -16.51 -16.03 4.44
N ASP A 153 -15.76 -16.73 5.31
CA ASP A 153 -16.17 -18.00 5.93
C ASP A 153 -16.56 -17.78 7.39
N SER A 154 -15.73 -17.08 8.14
CA SER A 154 -16.01 -16.66 9.51
C SER A 154 -15.25 -15.39 9.87
N ILE A 155 -15.71 -14.69 10.92
CA ILE A 155 -15.13 -13.44 11.36
C ILE A 155 -15.16 -13.35 12.89
N ARG A 156 -14.11 -12.76 13.46
CA ARG A 156 -13.99 -12.44 14.87
C ARG A 156 -13.87 -10.93 15.02
N PHE A 157 -14.73 -10.33 15.83
CA PHE A 157 -14.81 -8.87 15.94
C PHE A 157 -15.22 -8.42 17.34
N ILE A 158 -14.91 -7.16 17.66
CA ILE A 158 -15.29 -6.50 18.92
C ILE A 158 -16.24 -5.35 18.62
N LEU A 159 -17.40 -5.34 19.26
CA LEU A 159 -18.36 -4.23 19.20
C LEU A 159 -17.92 -3.04 20.07
N PRO A 160 -18.46 -1.82 19.85
CA PRO A 160 -18.09 -0.62 20.62
C PRO A 160 -18.31 -0.72 22.14
N ASP A 161 -19.14 -1.63 22.58
CA ASP A 161 -19.36 -1.91 24.01
C ASP A 161 -18.31 -2.86 24.63
N GLY A 162 -17.30 -3.25 23.86
CA GLY A 162 -16.23 -4.17 24.27
C GLY A 162 -16.57 -5.65 24.18
N SER A 163 -17.77 -6.03 23.71
CA SER A 163 -18.15 -7.43 23.56
C SER A 163 -17.50 -8.09 22.33
N LEU A 164 -16.91 -9.26 22.57
CA LEU A 164 -16.20 -10.04 21.55
C LEU A 164 -17.10 -11.15 20.98
N TRP A 165 -17.16 -11.25 19.66
CA TRP A 165 -17.94 -12.21 18.87
C TRP A 165 -17.07 -12.96 17.89
N ASP A 166 -17.36 -14.26 17.69
CA ASP A 166 -16.59 -15.15 16.83
C ASP A 166 -17.50 -16.15 16.13
N THR A 167 -17.81 -15.89 14.87
CA THR A 167 -18.79 -16.69 14.09
C THR A 167 -18.31 -18.10 13.77
N SER A 168 -17.04 -18.43 14.04
CA SER A 168 -16.54 -19.81 13.91
C SER A 168 -16.95 -20.72 15.07
N ARG A 169 -17.47 -20.17 16.18
CA ARG A 169 -17.83 -20.93 17.38
C ARG A 169 -19.21 -21.52 17.28
N ALA A 170 -19.33 -22.77 17.68
CA ALA A 170 -20.64 -23.39 17.83
C ALA A 170 -21.52 -22.60 18.82
N LYS A 171 -22.80 -22.41 18.48
CA LYS A 171 -23.81 -21.70 19.28
C LYS A 171 -23.56 -20.18 19.49
N GLU A 172 -22.65 -19.57 18.73
CA GLU A 172 -22.39 -18.14 18.86
C GLU A 172 -23.63 -17.30 18.51
N SER A 173 -24.43 -17.73 17.53
CA SER A 173 -25.70 -17.09 17.19
C SER A 173 -26.72 -17.15 18.33
N GLU A 174 -26.78 -18.26 19.09
CA GLU A 174 -27.64 -18.38 20.28
C GLU A 174 -27.16 -17.43 21.38
N ARG A 175 -25.84 -17.38 21.61
CA ARG A 175 -25.24 -16.44 22.55
C ARG A 175 -25.55 -14.98 22.16
N PHE A 176 -25.40 -14.65 20.88
CA PHE A 176 -25.66 -13.30 20.36
C PHE A 176 -27.13 -12.88 20.59
N ARG A 177 -28.09 -13.77 20.30
CA ARG A 177 -29.52 -13.49 20.58
C ARG A 177 -29.78 -13.28 22.04
N THR A 178 -29.09 -14.02 22.92
CA THR A 178 -29.27 -13.93 24.37
C THR A 178 -28.64 -12.67 24.96
N GLU A 179 -27.43 -12.33 24.56
CA GLU A 179 -26.64 -11.22 25.11
C GLU A 179 -26.95 -9.87 24.43
N LYS A 180 -27.46 -9.90 23.16
CA LYS A 180 -27.74 -8.70 22.34
C LYS A 180 -29.17 -8.69 21.78
N PRO A 181 -30.20 -8.92 22.59
CA PRO A 181 -31.58 -9.06 22.12
C PRO A 181 -32.10 -7.81 21.39
N MET A 182 -31.75 -6.61 21.85
CA MET A 182 -32.18 -5.35 21.22
C MET A 182 -31.52 -5.16 19.83
N LEU A 183 -30.24 -5.50 19.69
CA LEU A 183 -29.55 -5.43 18.42
C LEU A 183 -30.12 -6.47 17.43
N CYS A 184 -30.38 -7.69 17.89
CA CYS A 184 -31.03 -8.72 17.07
C CYS A 184 -32.43 -8.27 16.60
N GLN A 185 -33.21 -7.67 17.47
CA GLN A 185 -34.54 -7.13 17.13
C GLN A 185 -34.42 -6.05 16.05
N GLU A 186 -33.45 -5.12 16.19
CA GLU A 186 -33.26 -4.04 15.22
C GLU A 186 -32.76 -4.54 13.87
N LEU A 187 -31.80 -5.47 13.84
CA LEU A 187 -31.34 -6.10 12.60
C LEU A 187 -32.48 -6.82 11.87
N THR A 188 -33.31 -7.56 12.62
CA THR A 188 -34.50 -8.23 12.09
C THR A 188 -35.52 -7.22 11.54
N ALA A 189 -35.76 -6.12 12.26
CA ALA A 189 -36.69 -5.07 11.84
C ALA A 189 -36.22 -4.35 10.56
N ILE A 190 -34.90 -4.08 10.45
CA ILE A 190 -34.29 -3.52 9.22
C ILE A 190 -34.50 -4.49 8.05
N ARG A 191 -34.21 -5.80 8.26
CA ARG A 191 -34.44 -6.83 7.24
C ARG A 191 -35.90 -6.85 6.78
N GLN A 192 -36.84 -6.87 7.71
CA GLN A 192 -38.28 -6.85 7.40
C GLN A 192 -38.67 -5.61 6.60
N SER A 193 -38.12 -4.43 6.96
CA SER A 193 -38.36 -3.17 6.24
C SER A 193 -37.87 -3.24 4.80
N ILE A 194 -36.70 -3.85 4.56
CA ILE A 194 -36.16 -4.05 3.22
C ILE A 194 -37.01 -5.02 2.40
N LEU A 195 -37.35 -6.19 2.98
CA LEU A 195 -38.13 -7.21 2.30
C LEU A 195 -39.57 -6.78 2.03
N GLY A 196 -40.15 -5.95 2.89
CA GLY A 196 -41.48 -5.35 2.74
C GLY A 196 -41.55 -4.21 1.71
N ASN A 197 -40.42 -3.64 1.28
CA ASN A 197 -40.35 -2.59 0.28
C ASN A 197 -39.81 -3.14 -1.05
N ALA A 198 -40.71 -3.58 -1.94
CA ALA A 198 -40.35 -4.20 -3.19
C ALA A 198 -39.42 -3.34 -4.06
N LYS A 199 -39.61 -2.02 -4.07
CA LYS A 199 -38.77 -1.07 -4.86
C LYS A 199 -37.34 -1.03 -4.30
N LEU A 200 -37.18 -0.96 -2.98
CA LEU A 200 -35.88 -0.96 -2.33
C LEU A 200 -35.16 -2.32 -2.50
N LEU A 201 -35.90 -3.41 -2.33
CA LEU A 201 -35.37 -4.77 -2.51
C LEU A 201 -34.82 -4.99 -3.94
N GLU A 202 -35.57 -4.56 -4.95
CA GLU A 202 -35.13 -4.63 -6.34
C GLU A 202 -33.88 -3.75 -6.59
N LYS A 203 -33.86 -2.53 -6.03
CA LYS A 203 -32.70 -1.63 -6.12
C LYS A 203 -31.46 -2.28 -5.49
N ILE A 204 -31.58 -2.86 -4.30
CA ILE A 204 -30.47 -3.55 -3.61
C ILE A 204 -29.96 -4.69 -4.50
N ARG A 205 -30.83 -5.58 -4.95
CA ARG A 205 -30.46 -6.71 -5.81
C ARG A 205 -29.76 -6.28 -7.09
N ARG A 206 -30.21 -5.20 -7.72
CA ARG A 206 -29.62 -4.65 -8.95
C ARG A 206 -28.25 -4.04 -8.69
N LYS A 207 -28.13 -3.17 -7.67
CA LYS A 207 -26.89 -2.46 -7.34
C LYS A 207 -25.77 -3.42 -6.96
N TYR A 208 -26.03 -4.49 -6.23
CA TYR A 208 -25.01 -5.46 -5.82
C TYR A 208 -24.72 -6.58 -6.84
N ARG A 209 -25.35 -6.55 -8.03
CA ARG A 209 -24.86 -7.31 -9.19
C ARG A 209 -23.61 -6.68 -9.83
N GLN A 210 -23.31 -5.46 -9.49
CA GLN A 210 -22.13 -4.70 -9.89
C GLN A 210 -21.27 -4.41 -8.66
N LYS A 211 -20.03 -4.02 -8.87
CA LYS A 211 -19.20 -3.51 -7.78
C LYS A 211 -19.84 -2.25 -7.22
N ASN A 212 -20.13 -2.24 -5.93
CA ASN A 212 -20.69 -1.09 -5.22
C ASN A 212 -20.25 -1.12 -3.75
N THR A 213 -19.60 -0.05 -3.31
CA THR A 213 -19.15 0.16 -1.94
C THR A 213 -19.69 1.47 -1.35
N VAL A 214 -20.82 1.97 -1.91
CA VAL A 214 -21.50 3.16 -1.39
C VAL A 214 -22.48 2.79 -0.27
N GLY A 215 -22.30 3.35 0.89
CA GLY A 215 -23.10 3.03 2.05
C GLY A 215 -22.71 1.70 2.70
N TYR A 216 -23.57 1.19 3.59
CA TYR A 216 -23.40 -0.14 4.15
C TYR A 216 -23.89 -1.24 3.19
N SER A 217 -23.33 -2.44 3.33
CA SER A 217 -23.68 -3.65 2.54
C SER A 217 -25.11 -4.11 2.82
N LEU A 218 -26.13 -3.37 2.30
CA LEU A 218 -27.55 -3.67 2.50
C LEU A 218 -27.99 -5.02 1.94
N ASN A 219 -27.23 -5.59 0.99
CA ASN A 219 -27.46 -6.94 0.50
C ASN A 219 -27.35 -8.01 1.59
N ALA A 220 -26.59 -7.77 2.67
CA ALA A 220 -26.51 -8.70 3.80
C ALA A 220 -27.89 -8.98 4.45
N PHE A 221 -28.79 -7.99 4.45
CA PHE A 221 -30.17 -8.16 4.93
C PHE A 221 -31.07 -8.94 3.96
N VAL A 222 -30.63 -9.12 2.72
CA VAL A 222 -31.31 -9.91 1.70
C VAL A 222 -30.78 -11.33 1.65
N ASP A 223 -29.45 -11.46 1.74
CA ASP A 223 -28.71 -12.71 1.56
C ASP A 223 -28.76 -13.61 2.81
N TYR A 224 -28.90 -13.01 4.02
CA TYR A 224 -28.87 -13.72 5.30
C TYR A 224 -30.13 -13.46 6.13
N GLU A 225 -30.45 -14.43 7.01
CA GLU A 225 -31.60 -14.35 7.91
C GLU A 225 -31.18 -14.18 9.38
N GLU A 226 -30.09 -14.85 9.76
CA GLU A 226 -29.57 -14.83 11.12
C GLU A 226 -28.95 -13.46 11.44
N PRO A 227 -29.34 -12.77 12.52
CA PRO A 227 -28.82 -11.46 12.85
C PRO A 227 -27.30 -11.37 12.96
N LEU A 228 -26.64 -12.41 13.48
CA LEU A 228 -25.18 -12.43 13.58
C LEU A 228 -24.53 -12.56 12.19
N ASP A 229 -25.11 -13.35 11.27
CA ASP A 229 -24.62 -13.48 9.91
C ASP A 229 -24.83 -12.19 9.11
N ILE A 230 -25.98 -11.53 9.29
CA ILE A 230 -26.25 -10.21 8.71
C ILE A 230 -25.18 -9.23 9.17
N LEU A 231 -24.96 -9.10 10.49
CA LEU A 231 -23.99 -8.16 11.04
C LEU A 231 -22.57 -8.47 10.53
N SER A 232 -22.16 -9.73 10.54
CA SER A 232 -20.85 -10.19 10.05
C SER A 232 -20.56 -9.75 8.63
N HIS A 233 -21.54 -9.86 7.74
CA HIS A 233 -21.39 -9.48 6.33
C HIS A 233 -21.54 -7.96 6.11
N VAL A 234 -22.31 -7.26 6.96
CA VAL A 234 -22.33 -5.80 6.94
C VAL A 234 -20.99 -5.19 7.38
N LEU A 235 -20.24 -5.87 8.26
CA LEU A 235 -18.88 -5.41 8.65
C LEU A 235 -17.91 -5.39 7.46
N ILE A 236 -18.15 -6.23 6.44
CA ILE A 236 -17.40 -6.17 5.19
C ILE A 236 -17.91 -4.99 4.35
N GLY A 237 -17.08 -3.97 4.25
CA GLY A 237 -17.44 -2.69 3.61
C GLY A 237 -17.92 -1.61 4.59
N ALA A 238 -17.86 -1.86 5.92
CA ALA A 238 -18.30 -0.88 6.92
C ALA A 238 -17.22 0.16 7.30
N GLU A 239 -16.05 0.13 6.72
CA GLU A 239 -14.98 1.14 6.87
C GLU A 239 -14.63 1.48 8.32
N GLY A 240 -14.71 0.49 9.23
CA GLY A 240 -14.41 0.66 10.65
C GLY A 240 -15.43 1.51 11.42
N THR A 241 -16.63 1.71 10.89
CA THR A 241 -17.68 2.52 11.52
C THR A 241 -18.60 1.75 12.47
N LEU A 242 -18.52 0.41 12.48
CA LEU A 242 -19.43 -0.45 13.25
C LEU A 242 -18.73 -1.32 14.29
N ALA A 243 -17.53 -1.84 14.00
CA ALA A 243 -16.80 -2.74 14.88
C ALA A 243 -15.31 -2.74 14.55
N PHE A 244 -14.51 -3.36 15.43
CA PHE A 244 -13.12 -3.74 15.13
C PHE A 244 -13.06 -5.20 14.69
N ILE A 245 -12.51 -5.48 13.51
CA ILE A 245 -12.28 -6.84 12.99
C ILE A 245 -10.95 -7.34 13.56
N CYS A 246 -10.99 -8.36 14.46
CA CYS A 246 -9.80 -8.99 15.03
C CYS A 246 -9.17 -9.99 14.08
N GLU A 247 -10.01 -10.75 13.36
CA GLU A 247 -9.60 -11.86 12.51
C GLU A 247 -10.70 -12.19 11.52
N ALA A 248 -10.34 -12.63 10.32
CA ALA A 248 -11.28 -13.21 9.36
C ALA A 248 -10.71 -14.50 8.78
N VAL A 249 -11.58 -15.45 8.49
CA VAL A 249 -11.28 -16.63 7.69
C VAL A 249 -11.93 -16.44 6.33
N LEU A 250 -11.13 -16.55 5.26
CA LEU A 250 -11.58 -16.41 3.88
C LEU A 250 -11.41 -17.71 3.13
N ARG A 251 -12.36 -18.04 2.28
CA ARG A 251 -12.20 -19.07 1.25
C ARG A 251 -11.25 -18.58 0.19
N THR A 252 -10.39 -19.47 -0.28
CA THR A 252 -9.36 -19.15 -1.29
C THR A 252 -9.77 -19.67 -2.65
N LEU A 253 -9.10 -19.16 -3.68
CA LEU A 253 -9.27 -19.57 -5.08
C LEU A 253 -8.06 -20.39 -5.53
N PRO A 254 -8.21 -21.28 -6.52
CA PRO A 254 -7.06 -21.90 -7.16
C PRO A 254 -6.20 -20.84 -7.88
N GLU A 255 -4.89 -20.96 -7.79
CA GLU A 255 -3.98 -20.23 -8.67
C GLU A 255 -4.01 -20.89 -10.06
N LEU A 256 -4.28 -20.10 -11.08
CA LEU A 256 -4.30 -20.57 -12.47
C LEU A 256 -2.95 -20.20 -13.11
N PRO A 257 -2.03 -21.18 -13.29
CA PRO A 257 -0.66 -20.90 -13.69
C PRO A 257 -0.50 -20.53 -15.17
N GLU A 258 -1.40 -21.05 -16.01
CA GLU A 258 -1.34 -20.82 -17.45
C GLU A 258 -2.10 -19.55 -17.81
N LYS A 259 -1.40 -18.59 -18.42
CA LYS A 259 -1.96 -17.26 -18.72
C LYS A 259 -1.60 -16.83 -20.13
N ALA A 260 -2.55 -16.18 -20.79
CA ALA A 260 -2.34 -15.52 -22.07
C ALA A 260 -2.87 -14.08 -21.98
N THR A 261 -1.99 -13.10 -22.14
CA THR A 261 -2.27 -11.67 -21.96
C THR A 261 -2.04 -10.92 -23.27
N THR A 262 -2.88 -9.96 -23.60
CA THR A 262 -2.73 -9.09 -24.76
C THR A 262 -3.13 -7.67 -24.44
N LEU A 263 -2.54 -6.69 -25.15
CA LEU A 263 -3.00 -5.30 -25.21
C LEU A 263 -3.43 -5.01 -26.64
N ALA A 264 -4.73 -4.82 -26.85
CA ALA A 264 -5.31 -4.52 -28.15
C ALA A 264 -5.66 -3.02 -28.24
N PHE A 265 -5.47 -2.43 -29.42
CA PHE A 265 -5.74 -1.02 -29.69
C PHE A 265 -6.96 -0.84 -30.57
N PHE A 266 -7.77 0.18 -30.26
CA PHE A 266 -9.02 0.50 -30.92
C PHE A 266 -9.04 1.97 -31.31
N GLU A 267 -9.79 2.30 -32.37
CA GLU A 267 -9.85 3.66 -32.92
C GLU A 267 -10.58 4.63 -31.98
N ASP A 268 -11.61 4.15 -31.25
CA ASP A 268 -12.46 4.96 -30.37
C ASP A 268 -13.06 4.15 -29.20
N ALA A 269 -13.76 4.86 -28.29
CA ALA A 269 -14.36 4.26 -27.09
C ALA A 269 -15.47 3.25 -27.43
N ARG A 270 -16.27 3.47 -28.50
CA ARG A 270 -17.33 2.53 -28.87
C ARG A 270 -16.77 1.23 -29.40
N SER A 271 -15.80 1.29 -30.31
CA SER A 271 -15.16 0.09 -30.86
C SER A 271 -14.49 -0.77 -29.78
N ALA A 272 -14.00 -0.15 -28.70
CA ALA A 272 -13.44 -0.85 -27.56
C ALA A 272 -14.53 -1.38 -26.61
N CYS A 273 -15.39 -0.52 -26.07
CA CYS A 273 -16.28 -0.87 -24.97
C CYS A 273 -17.44 -1.79 -25.40
N ASP A 274 -17.97 -1.66 -26.64
CA ASP A 274 -19.07 -2.50 -27.13
C ASP A 274 -18.67 -3.97 -27.28
N ARG A 275 -17.38 -4.27 -27.22
CA ARG A 275 -16.84 -5.65 -27.32
C ARG A 275 -16.55 -6.30 -25.95
N ILE A 276 -16.67 -5.54 -24.86
CA ILE A 276 -16.42 -6.08 -23.52
C ILE A 276 -17.38 -7.22 -23.16
N PRO A 277 -18.71 -7.13 -23.44
CA PRO A 277 -19.62 -8.26 -23.21
C PRO A 277 -19.19 -9.54 -23.95
N ASP A 278 -18.74 -9.43 -25.21
CA ASP A 278 -18.23 -10.60 -25.95
C ASP A 278 -17.01 -11.25 -25.28
N LEU A 279 -16.10 -10.44 -24.69
CA LEU A 279 -14.95 -10.94 -23.93
C LEU A 279 -15.37 -11.62 -22.61
N ILE A 280 -16.41 -11.14 -21.95
CA ILE A 280 -16.99 -11.74 -20.75
C ILE A 280 -17.63 -13.09 -21.08
N ASP A 281 -18.38 -13.18 -22.18
CA ASP A 281 -19.07 -14.39 -22.62
C ASP A 281 -18.12 -15.55 -22.96
N VAL A 282 -16.88 -15.25 -23.33
CA VAL A 282 -15.81 -16.24 -23.54
C VAL A 282 -14.91 -16.41 -22.31
N GLN A 283 -15.38 -15.96 -21.15
CA GLN A 283 -14.74 -16.14 -19.85
C GLN A 283 -13.32 -15.59 -19.75
N SER A 284 -13.11 -14.36 -20.28
CA SER A 284 -11.88 -13.62 -19.95
C SER A 284 -11.79 -13.38 -18.44
N ASP A 285 -10.62 -13.59 -17.87
CA ASP A 285 -10.39 -13.43 -16.42
C ASP A 285 -10.26 -11.95 -16.03
N ALA A 286 -9.64 -11.13 -16.88
CA ALA A 286 -9.54 -9.68 -16.72
C ALA A 286 -9.77 -8.94 -18.04
N VAL A 287 -10.39 -7.76 -17.98
CA VAL A 287 -10.50 -6.81 -19.10
C VAL A 287 -10.31 -5.39 -18.55
N GLU A 288 -9.19 -4.76 -18.92
CA GLU A 288 -8.79 -3.45 -18.43
C GLU A 288 -8.87 -2.41 -19.54
N PHE A 289 -9.62 -1.36 -19.31
CA PHE A 289 -9.78 -0.24 -20.24
C PHE A 289 -8.72 0.84 -19.98
N MET A 290 -8.27 1.49 -21.05
CA MET A 290 -7.33 2.62 -21.04
C MET A 290 -7.70 3.60 -22.15
N ASP A 291 -7.95 4.85 -21.80
CA ASP A 291 -8.15 5.90 -22.78
C ASP A 291 -6.81 6.40 -23.37
N ARG A 292 -6.88 7.27 -24.37
CA ARG A 292 -5.71 7.82 -25.05
C ARG A 292 -4.73 8.50 -24.07
N ALA A 293 -5.25 9.28 -23.13
CA ALA A 293 -4.42 10.00 -22.16
C ALA A 293 -3.69 9.03 -21.21
N SER A 294 -4.38 7.96 -20.80
CA SER A 294 -3.79 6.85 -20.04
C SER A 294 -2.66 6.17 -20.81
N LEU A 295 -2.91 5.81 -22.07
CA LEU A 295 -1.90 5.19 -22.95
C LEU A 295 -0.69 6.11 -23.17
N GLN A 296 -0.93 7.41 -23.33
CA GLN A 296 0.14 8.40 -23.47
C GLN A 296 1.01 8.51 -22.21
N SER A 297 0.42 8.32 -21.02
CA SER A 297 1.15 8.39 -19.74
C SER A 297 2.17 7.27 -19.55
N ILE A 298 2.02 6.16 -20.26
CA ILE A 298 2.88 4.97 -20.12
C ILE A 298 3.80 4.72 -21.32
N ARG A 299 3.73 5.55 -22.36
CA ARG A 299 4.42 5.33 -23.65
C ARG A 299 5.94 5.21 -23.54
N ASP A 300 6.54 5.95 -22.61
CA ASP A 300 8.00 6.01 -22.42
C ASP A 300 8.47 5.11 -21.27
N LEU A 301 7.58 4.30 -20.67
CA LEU A 301 7.93 3.40 -19.59
C LEU A 301 8.58 2.11 -20.14
N GLU A 302 9.49 1.53 -19.36
CA GLU A 302 10.10 0.23 -19.66
C GLU A 302 9.01 -0.84 -19.82
N GLY A 303 9.05 -1.54 -20.97
CA GLY A 303 8.10 -2.60 -21.32
C GLY A 303 6.85 -2.11 -22.07
N ALA A 304 6.76 -0.82 -22.43
CA ALA A 304 5.73 -0.33 -23.33
C ALA A 304 5.82 -1.03 -24.70
N PRO A 305 4.67 -1.44 -25.29
CA PRO A 305 4.68 -2.07 -26.61
C PRO A 305 5.30 -1.14 -27.66
N PRO A 306 6.16 -1.65 -28.56
CA PRO A 306 6.83 -0.81 -29.56
C PRO A 306 5.84 -0.08 -30.48
N GLU A 307 4.69 -0.69 -30.78
CA GLU A 307 3.64 -0.13 -31.62
C GLU A 307 2.85 1.02 -30.96
N LEU A 308 2.89 1.14 -29.63
CA LEU A 308 2.10 2.13 -28.88
C LEU A 308 2.37 3.57 -29.35
N GLN A 309 3.63 3.91 -29.59
CA GLN A 309 3.99 5.26 -30.04
C GLN A 309 3.48 5.55 -31.44
N GLN A 310 3.52 4.55 -32.33
CA GLN A 310 2.95 4.66 -33.68
C GLN A 310 1.43 4.85 -33.62
N GLN A 311 0.73 4.05 -32.84
CA GLN A 311 -0.72 4.14 -32.68
C GLN A 311 -1.15 5.48 -32.08
N LEU A 312 -0.45 5.98 -31.05
CA LEU A 312 -0.70 7.31 -30.48
C LEU A 312 -0.50 8.45 -31.47
N SER A 313 0.42 8.31 -32.43
CA SER A 313 0.70 9.33 -33.46
C SER A 313 -0.37 9.30 -34.56
N ALA A 314 -0.88 8.11 -34.90
CA ALA A 314 -1.85 7.92 -35.99
C ALA A 314 -3.29 8.20 -35.58
N HIS A 315 -3.69 7.93 -34.32
CA HIS A 315 -5.08 7.93 -33.90
C HIS A 315 -5.34 8.92 -32.75
N GLN A 316 -6.22 9.88 -32.97
CA GLN A 316 -6.54 10.94 -31.98
C GLN A 316 -7.49 10.49 -30.86
N GLN A 317 -8.23 9.40 -31.05
CA GLN A 317 -9.19 8.85 -30.07
C GLN A 317 -8.82 7.44 -29.64
N LEU A 318 -7.51 7.09 -29.74
CA LEU A 318 -6.96 5.77 -29.41
C LEU A 318 -7.43 5.27 -28.06
N MET A 319 -7.90 4.02 -28.00
CA MET A 319 -8.24 3.29 -26.77
C MET A 319 -7.48 1.98 -26.70
N GLY A 320 -7.23 1.49 -25.50
CA GLY A 320 -6.59 0.20 -25.26
C GLY A 320 -7.45 -0.70 -24.38
N LEU A 321 -7.50 -2.00 -24.73
CA LEU A 321 -8.00 -3.05 -23.85
C LEU A 321 -6.85 -4.03 -23.56
N LEU A 322 -6.45 -4.13 -22.30
CA LEU A 322 -5.61 -5.21 -21.82
C LEU A 322 -6.53 -6.31 -21.30
N PHE A 323 -6.44 -7.51 -21.89
CA PHE A 323 -7.25 -8.63 -21.39
C PHE A 323 -6.43 -9.91 -21.28
N GLU A 324 -6.88 -10.77 -20.38
CA GLU A 324 -6.15 -11.98 -19.99
C GLU A 324 -7.09 -13.17 -19.85
N PHE A 325 -6.64 -14.31 -20.35
CA PHE A 325 -7.22 -15.62 -20.06
C PHE A 325 -6.31 -16.41 -19.14
N GLN A 326 -6.89 -17.08 -18.16
CA GLN A 326 -6.19 -17.94 -17.22
C GLN A 326 -6.78 -19.34 -17.24
N ALA A 327 -5.94 -20.38 -17.05
CA ALA A 327 -6.37 -21.77 -17.00
C ALA A 327 -5.48 -22.61 -16.06
N ALA A 328 -5.98 -23.77 -15.67
CA ALA A 328 -5.23 -24.71 -14.83
C ALA A 328 -4.18 -25.49 -15.63
N THR A 329 -4.42 -25.71 -16.94
CA THR A 329 -3.53 -26.48 -17.84
C THR A 329 -3.33 -25.75 -19.17
N PRO A 330 -2.24 -26.03 -19.90
CA PRO A 330 -2.00 -25.49 -21.23
C PRO A 330 -3.12 -25.81 -22.24
N GLU A 331 -3.69 -27.02 -22.18
CA GLU A 331 -4.78 -27.45 -23.07
C GLU A 331 -6.06 -26.64 -22.80
N ALA A 332 -6.40 -26.42 -21.53
CA ALA A 332 -7.55 -25.61 -21.16
C ALA A 332 -7.38 -24.15 -21.61
N LEU A 333 -6.15 -23.60 -21.53
CA LEU A 333 -5.85 -22.28 -22.04
C LEU A 333 -5.96 -22.23 -23.58
N ALA A 334 -5.43 -23.22 -24.29
CA ALA A 334 -5.52 -23.31 -25.73
C ALA A 334 -6.99 -23.33 -26.20
N ASN A 335 -7.85 -24.11 -25.54
CA ASN A 335 -9.29 -24.17 -25.83
C ASN A 335 -9.98 -22.80 -25.62
N LYS A 336 -9.66 -22.08 -24.52
CA LYS A 336 -10.20 -20.72 -24.29
C LYS A 336 -9.79 -19.77 -25.43
N LEU A 337 -8.54 -19.83 -25.86
CA LEU A 337 -8.03 -18.99 -26.95
C LEU A 337 -8.63 -19.35 -28.31
N GLU A 338 -8.94 -20.63 -28.56
CA GLU A 338 -9.63 -21.07 -29.77
C GLU A 338 -11.07 -20.52 -29.81
N VAL A 339 -11.82 -20.66 -28.72
CA VAL A 339 -13.16 -20.07 -28.57
C VAL A 339 -13.13 -18.56 -28.77
N PHE A 340 -12.12 -17.86 -28.25
CA PHE A 340 -11.93 -16.43 -28.49
C PHE A 340 -11.73 -16.14 -29.97
N ARG A 341 -10.83 -16.86 -30.67
CA ARG A 341 -10.52 -16.65 -32.08
C ARG A 341 -11.73 -16.90 -32.99
N GLU A 342 -12.57 -17.86 -32.64
CA GLU A 342 -13.77 -18.18 -33.43
C GLU A 342 -14.91 -17.19 -33.19
N ARG A 343 -15.16 -16.79 -31.92
CA ARG A 343 -16.39 -16.10 -31.53
C ARG A 343 -16.25 -14.60 -31.33
N VAL A 344 -15.05 -14.12 -30.98
CA VAL A 344 -14.82 -12.73 -30.56
C VAL A 344 -13.87 -12.01 -31.51
N GLU A 345 -12.72 -12.56 -31.83
CA GLU A 345 -11.71 -11.90 -32.66
C GLU A 345 -12.26 -11.39 -34.01
N PRO A 346 -13.14 -12.09 -34.76
CA PRO A 346 -13.70 -11.58 -36.01
C PRO A 346 -14.59 -10.35 -35.86
N LYS A 347 -15.09 -10.08 -34.63
CA LYS A 347 -15.93 -8.94 -34.31
C LYS A 347 -15.14 -7.75 -33.83
N LEU A 348 -13.87 -7.94 -33.44
CA LEU A 348 -13.03 -6.87 -32.94
C LEU A 348 -12.55 -5.98 -34.10
N LYS A 349 -12.81 -4.69 -33.96
CA LYS A 349 -12.27 -3.66 -34.88
C LYS A 349 -10.96 -3.11 -34.32
N VAL A 350 -9.95 -3.98 -34.26
CA VAL A 350 -8.63 -3.62 -33.72
C VAL A 350 -7.75 -2.98 -34.79
N LEU A 351 -6.87 -2.07 -34.36
CA LEU A 351 -5.92 -1.36 -35.23
C LEU A 351 -4.71 -2.20 -35.62
N SER A 352 -4.48 -3.29 -34.91
CA SER A 352 -3.43 -4.29 -35.19
C SER A 352 -3.93 -5.67 -34.76
N PRO A 353 -3.47 -6.77 -35.38
CA PRO A 353 -3.88 -8.12 -35.01
C PRO A 353 -3.65 -8.42 -33.52
N VAL A 354 -4.61 -9.12 -32.91
CA VAL A 354 -4.50 -9.50 -31.49
C VAL A 354 -3.38 -10.52 -31.31
N ALA A 355 -2.38 -10.18 -30.49
CA ALA A 355 -1.23 -11.01 -30.22
C ALA A 355 -1.13 -11.35 -28.72
N PHE A 356 -1.50 -12.57 -28.36
CA PHE A 356 -1.34 -13.05 -27.00
C PHE A 356 0.10 -13.42 -26.67
N THR A 357 0.56 -12.99 -25.50
CA THR A 357 1.85 -13.47 -24.95
C THR A 357 1.60 -14.42 -23.78
N GLN A 358 2.35 -15.53 -23.75
CA GLN A 358 2.46 -16.46 -22.63
C GLN A 358 3.80 -16.31 -21.90
N ASP A 359 4.68 -15.43 -22.40
CA ASP A 359 5.94 -15.11 -21.74
C ASP A 359 5.69 -14.34 -20.44
N LYS A 360 6.08 -14.94 -19.31
CA LYS A 360 5.84 -14.40 -17.96
C LYS A 360 6.43 -13.00 -17.76
N LYS A 361 7.58 -12.69 -18.39
CA LYS A 361 8.22 -11.38 -18.28
C LYS A 361 7.43 -10.31 -19.06
N LYS A 362 6.98 -10.64 -20.27
CA LYS A 362 6.14 -9.75 -21.08
C LYS A 362 4.79 -9.50 -20.42
N GLN A 363 4.15 -10.55 -19.88
CA GLN A 363 2.90 -10.42 -19.08
C GLN A 363 3.11 -9.50 -17.88
N ALA A 364 4.15 -9.74 -17.09
CA ALA A 364 4.47 -8.90 -15.94
C ALA A 364 4.69 -7.44 -16.32
N ASN A 365 5.32 -7.16 -17.47
CA ASN A 365 5.50 -5.81 -17.99
C ASN A 365 4.16 -5.14 -18.35
N LEU A 366 3.28 -5.82 -19.08
CA LEU A 366 1.95 -5.29 -19.42
C LEU A 366 1.14 -4.96 -18.16
N TRP A 367 1.14 -5.84 -17.17
CA TRP A 367 0.47 -5.61 -15.89
C TRP A 367 1.15 -4.49 -15.07
N LYS A 368 2.48 -4.37 -15.12
CA LYS A 368 3.23 -3.28 -14.49
C LYS A 368 2.83 -1.93 -15.08
N LEU A 369 2.70 -1.82 -16.40
CA LEU A 369 2.23 -0.63 -17.10
C LEU A 369 0.81 -0.25 -16.64
N ARG A 370 -0.12 -1.22 -16.62
CA ARG A 370 -1.51 -0.98 -16.19
C ARG A 370 -1.59 -0.52 -14.74
N LYS A 371 -0.90 -1.20 -13.81
CA LYS A 371 -0.84 -0.83 -12.39
C LYS A 371 -0.12 0.50 -12.16
N GLY A 372 0.80 0.85 -13.04
CA GLY A 372 1.60 2.07 -12.99
C GLY A 372 0.89 3.35 -13.46
N MET A 373 -0.34 3.29 -13.98
CA MET A 373 -1.02 4.47 -14.56
C MET A 373 -1.26 5.59 -13.55
N TYR A 374 -1.88 5.28 -12.41
CA TYR A 374 -2.09 6.28 -11.36
C TYR A 374 -0.78 6.96 -10.92
N PRO A 375 0.28 6.19 -10.57
CA PRO A 375 1.55 6.79 -10.22
C PRO A 375 2.24 7.57 -11.37
N SER A 376 2.08 7.13 -12.61
CA SER A 376 2.68 7.82 -13.77
C SER A 376 2.09 9.20 -13.97
N VAL A 377 0.77 9.32 -13.88
CA VAL A 377 0.09 10.63 -13.90
C VAL A 377 0.51 11.48 -12.71
N ALA A 378 0.61 10.86 -11.54
CA ALA A 378 1.10 11.51 -10.35
C ALA A 378 2.51 12.09 -10.52
N ALA A 379 3.40 11.39 -11.24
CA ALA A 379 4.75 11.84 -11.52
C ALA A 379 4.82 12.99 -12.54
N MET A 380 3.84 13.10 -13.45
CA MET A 380 3.77 14.13 -14.49
C MET A 380 3.06 15.41 -14.04
N ARG A 381 2.39 15.40 -12.87
CA ARG A 381 1.71 16.57 -12.35
C ARG A 381 2.66 17.75 -12.13
N LYS A 382 2.16 18.95 -12.20
CA LYS A 382 2.91 20.13 -11.78
C LYS A 382 3.19 20.06 -10.27
N ARG A 383 4.34 20.58 -9.86
CA ARG A 383 4.72 20.64 -8.44
C ARG A 383 3.69 21.44 -7.65
N GLY A 384 3.31 20.95 -6.49
CA GLY A 384 2.30 21.58 -5.62
C GLY A 384 0.86 21.23 -5.97
N GLU A 385 0.58 20.52 -7.07
CA GLU A 385 -0.78 20.03 -7.37
C GLU A 385 -1.11 18.78 -6.55
N ALA A 386 -2.33 18.73 -6.05
CA ALA A 386 -2.93 17.52 -5.49
C ALA A 386 -3.39 16.59 -6.62
N ILE A 387 -3.42 15.30 -6.32
CA ILE A 387 -3.99 14.29 -7.21
C ILE A 387 -5.31 13.82 -6.62
N ILE A 388 -6.29 13.70 -7.48
CA ILE A 388 -7.63 13.22 -7.16
C ILE A 388 -7.87 12.00 -8.05
N LEU A 389 -8.20 10.89 -7.42
CA LEU A 389 -8.62 9.66 -8.08
C LEU A 389 -10.04 9.35 -7.64
N GLU A 390 -10.93 9.20 -8.61
CA GLU A 390 -12.29 8.74 -8.39
C GLU A 390 -12.50 7.33 -8.95
N ASP A 391 -13.47 6.63 -8.37
CA ASP A 391 -13.73 5.23 -8.58
C ASP A 391 -15.24 5.01 -8.74
N ILE A 392 -15.70 4.92 -9.97
CA ILE A 392 -17.11 4.92 -10.33
C ILE A 392 -17.48 3.66 -11.11
N ASN A 393 -18.75 3.28 -11.07
CA ASN A 393 -19.26 2.13 -11.81
C ASN A 393 -20.40 2.54 -12.76
N PHE A 394 -20.40 1.93 -13.95
CA PHE A 394 -21.43 2.13 -14.97
C PHE A 394 -21.97 0.78 -15.48
N PRO A 395 -23.23 0.72 -15.91
CA PRO A 395 -23.74 -0.43 -16.61
C PRO A 395 -22.94 -0.73 -17.88
N LEU A 396 -22.53 -1.98 -18.06
CA LEU A 396 -21.63 -2.41 -19.14
C LEU A 396 -22.10 -1.97 -20.54
N HIS A 397 -23.41 -2.06 -20.84
CA HIS A 397 -23.98 -1.69 -22.14
C HIS A 397 -23.95 -0.19 -22.43
N ARG A 398 -23.58 0.64 -21.43
CA ARG A 398 -23.46 2.10 -21.55
C ARG A 398 -22.05 2.61 -21.30
N LEU A 399 -21.06 1.70 -21.21
CA LEU A 399 -19.71 2.08 -20.81
C LEU A 399 -19.03 3.03 -21.80
N ALA A 400 -19.26 2.83 -23.11
CA ALA A 400 -18.76 3.74 -24.16
C ALA A 400 -19.30 5.16 -23.99
N ASP A 401 -20.62 5.30 -23.77
CA ASP A 401 -21.24 6.59 -23.53
C ASP A 401 -20.70 7.27 -22.28
N ALA A 402 -20.50 6.49 -21.21
CA ALA A 402 -19.93 6.98 -19.96
C ALA A 402 -18.51 7.52 -20.13
N VAL A 403 -17.64 6.84 -20.88
CA VAL A 403 -16.29 7.33 -21.20
C VAL A 403 -16.35 8.66 -21.94
N LEU A 404 -17.18 8.78 -22.97
CA LEU A 404 -17.30 10.00 -23.77
C LEU A 404 -17.83 11.19 -22.94
N GLU A 405 -18.81 10.93 -22.06
CA GLU A 405 -19.36 11.95 -21.16
C GLU A 405 -18.32 12.41 -20.12
N LEU A 406 -17.55 11.47 -19.54
CA LEU A 406 -16.45 11.81 -18.63
C LEU A 406 -15.38 12.67 -19.32
N GLN A 407 -15.01 12.34 -20.57
CA GLN A 407 -14.06 13.15 -21.34
C GLN A 407 -14.61 14.56 -21.61
N SER A 408 -15.90 14.65 -21.94
CA SER A 408 -16.58 15.94 -22.14
C SER A 408 -16.61 16.76 -20.84
N MET A 409 -16.85 16.11 -19.70
CA MET A 409 -16.83 16.72 -18.39
C MET A 409 -15.45 17.27 -18.03
N PHE A 410 -14.37 16.55 -18.37
CA PHE A 410 -13.00 17.05 -18.14
C PHE A 410 -12.72 18.31 -18.97
N ILE A 411 -13.17 18.36 -20.22
CA ILE A 411 -13.05 19.57 -21.06
C ILE A 411 -13.83 20.73 -20.43
N LYS A 412 -15.09 20.49 -20.03
CA LYS A 412 -15.97 21.47 -19.39
C LYS A 412 -15.34 22.11 -18.15
N HIS A 413 -14.66 21.31 -17.33
CA HIS A 413 -14.04 21.74 -16.07
C HIS A 413 -12.55 22.02 -16.20
N GLU A 414 -12.01 22.14 -17.42
CA GLU A 414 -10.60 22.50 -17.69
C GLU A 414 -9.57 21.48 -17.13
N TYR A 415 -9.91 20.18 -17.08
CA TYR A 415 -8.98 19.09 -16.71
C TYR A 415 -8.45 18.38 -17.96
N ALA A 416 -7.78 19.10 -18.84
CA ALA A 416 -7.27 18.57 -20.11
C ALA A 416 -6.32 17.35 -19.95
N ASN A 417 -5.74 17.15 -18.78
CA ASN A 417 -4.83 16.05 -18.46
C ASN A 417 -5.52 14.92 -17.69
N GLY A 418 -6.85 14.93 -17.57
CA GLY A 418 -7.61 13.84 -16.96
C GLY A 418 -7.43 12.54 -17.74
N ILE A 419 -7.20 11.43 -17.04
CA ILE A 419 -7.10 10.11 -17.64
C ILE A 419 -8.23 9.21 -17.15
N ILE A 420 -8.65 8.28 -18.00
CA ILE A 420 -9.67 7.27 -17.68
C ILE A 420 -9.10 5.89 -17.92
N PHE A 421 -9.18 5.04 -16.90
CA PHE A 421 -8.81 3.63 -16.99
C PHE A 421 -9.68 2.82 -16.02
N GLY A 422 -9.72 1.50 -16.12
CA GLY A 422 -10.48 0.75 -15.13
C GLY A 422 -10.72 -0.71 -15.48
N HIS A 423 -11.41 -1.39 -14.56
CA HIS A 423 -11.79 -2.78 -14.64
C HIS A 423 -13.07 -2.90 -15.49
N ALA A 424 -12.89 -2.82 -16.80
CA ALA A 424 -14.01 -2.70 -17.75
C ALA A 424 -14.95 -3.90 -17.73
N LYS A 425 -14.43 -5.10 -17.39
CA LYS A 425 -15.23 -6.31 -17.17
C LYS A 425 -16.36 -6.10 -16.16
N ASP A 426 -16.14 -5.27 -15.16
CA ASP A 426 -17.10 -4.99 -14.09
C ASP A 426 -17.82 -3.64 -14.26
N GLY A 427 -17.58 -2.93 -15.37
CA GLY A 427 -18.10 -1.57 -15.58
C GLY A 427 -17.44 -0.51 -14.69
N ASN A 428 -16.36 -0.87 -13.99
CA ASN A 428 -15.65 -0.01 -13.06
C ASN A 428 -14.61 0.84 -13.79
N LEU A 429 -14.76 2.15 -13.72
CA LEU A 429 -13.82 3.13 -14.24
C LEU A 429 -13.20 3.95 -13.12
N HIS A 430 -11.91 4.19 -13.25
CA HIS A 430 -11.18 5.17 -12.46
C HIS A 430 -10.86 6.36 -13.35
N PHE A 431 -10.91 7.56 -12.78
CA PHE A 431 -10.28 8.69 -13.42
C PHE A 431 -9.31 9.39 -12.48
N VAL A 432 -8.28 9.99 -13.06
CA VAL A 432 -7.28 10.75 -12.31
C VAL A 432 -7.16 12.13 -12.90
N ILE A 433 -7.27 13.14 -12.04
CA ILE A 433 -7.03 14.54 -12.36
C ILE A 433 -6.02 15.14 -11.39
N SER A 434 -5.38 16.24 -11.78
CA SER A 434 -4.51 17.00 -10.88
C SER A 434 -4.87 18.49 -10.92
N GLN A 435 -4.78 19.12 -9.75
CA GLN A 435 -4.96 20.57 -9.61
C GLN A 435 -4.33 21.11 -8.32
N PRO A 436 -4.03 22.41 -8.25
CA PRO A 436 -3.79 23.07 -6.96
C PRO A 436 -5.04 22.98 -6.07
N MET A 437 -4.83 22.94 -4.75
CA MET A 437 -5.90 22.99 -3.75
C MET A 437 -5.65 24.12 -2.74
N ALA A 438 -4.97 25.16 -3.19
CA ALA A 438 -4.52 26.26 -2.33
C ALA A 438 -5.49 27.45 -2.26
N SER A 439 -6.47 27.52 -3.16
CA SER A 439 -7.39 28.66 -3.25
C SER A 439 -8.87 28.24 -3.24
N PRO A 440 -9.77 29.12 -2.78
CA PRO A 440 -11.23 28.87 -2.89
C PRO A 440 -11.67 28.57 -4.32
N LYS A 441 -11.07 29.20 -5.34
CA LYS A 441 -11.38 28.95 -6.76
C LYS A 441 -11.07 27.51 -7.16
N ASP A 442 -9.98 26.94 -6.65
CA ASP A 442 -9.60 25.55 -6.91
C ASP A 442 -10.61 24.60 -6.27
N THR A 443 -11.00 24.85 -5.03
CA THR A 443 -12.01 24.07 -4.32
C THR A 443 -13.38 24.15 -5.01
N ASP A 444 -13.81 25.33 -5.47
CA ASP A 444 -15.06 25.52 -6.20
C ASP A 444 -15.05 24.79 -7.57
N ARG A 445 -13.91 24.77 -8.25
CA ARG A 445 -13.76 24.01 -9.50
C ARG A 445 -13.92 22.50 -9.26
N TYR A 446 -13.30 21.99 -8.21
CA TYR A 446 -13.43 20.58 -7.79
C TYR A 446 -14.88 20.27 -7.39
N ALA A 447 -15.51 21.12 -6.60
CA ALA A 447 -16.90 20.95 -6.17
C ALA A 447 -17.84 20.79 -7.39
N ARG A 448 -17.77 21.70 -8.38
CA ARG A 448 -18.58 21.62 -9.59
C ARG A 448 -18.33 20.34 -10.40
N LEU A 449 -17.08 19.87 -10.47
CA LEU A 449 -16.77 18.61 -11.13
C LEU A 449 -17.44 17.43 -10.41
N ILE A 450 -17.38 17.39 -9.07
CA ILE A 450 -18.00 16.31 -8.28
C ILE A 450 -19.52 16.36 -8.40
N ASP A 451 -20.15 17.53 -8.37
CA ASP A 451 -21.59 17.67 -8.55
C ASP A 451 -22.04 17.14 -9.93
N ASP A 452 -21.35 17.50 -11.01
CA ASP A 452 -21.61 16.99 -12.35
C ASP A 452 -21.36 15.47 -12.45
N MET A 453 -20.32 14.97 -11.80
CA MET A 453 -20.03 13.54 -11.76
C MET A 453 -21.14 12.75 -11.03
N VAL A 454 -21.62 13.26 -9.91
CA VAL A 454 -22.72 12.65 -9.15
C VAL A 454 -24.00 12.60 -10.00
N ASP A 455 -24.34 13.71 -10.68
CA ASP A 455 -25.49 13.75 -11.61
C ASP A 455 -25.32 12.71 -12.74
N LEU A 456 -24.15 12.71 -13.37
CA LEU A 456 -23.82 11.76 -14.43
C LEU A 456 -23.99 10.31 -13.98
N VAL A 457 -23.31 9.93 -12.90
CA VAL A 457 -23.26 8.53 -12.42
C VAL A 457 -24.63 8.08 -11.92
N VAL A 458 -25.28 8.86 -11.07
CA VAL A 458 -26.52 8.43 -10.39
C VAL A 458 -27.76 8.64 -11.26
N HIS A 459 -27.96 9.85 -11.77
CA HIS A 459 -29.21 10.18 -12.42
C HIS A 459 -29.25 9.81 -13.89
N ARG A 460 -28.15 9.95 -14.61
CA ARG A 460 -28.12 9.67 -16.06
C ARG A 460 -27.77 8.22 -16.39
N PHE A 461 -26.97 7.55 -15.57
CA PHE A 461 -26.49 6.19 -15.85
C PHE A 461 -26.95 5.12 -14.85
N ASP A 462 -27.53 5.50 -13.70
CA ASP A 462 -27.87 4.54 -12.59
C ASP A 462 -26.67 3.68 -12.16
N GLY A 463 -25.48 4.30 -12.16
CA GLY A 463 -24.21 3.70 -11.75
C GLY A 463 -23.99 3.71 -10.24
N ALA A 464 -22.74 3.49 -9.80
CA ALA A 464 -22.34 3.62 -8.40
C ALA A 464 -21.21 4.64 -8.24
N LEU A 465 -21.31 5.50 -7.22
CA LEU A 465 -20.34 6.56 -6.94
C LEU A 465 -19.01 6.03 -6.39
N LYS A 466 -19.00 4.81 -5.86
CA LYS A 466 -17.80 4.07 -5.45
C LYS A 466 -17.97 2.60 -5.79
N SER A 467 -17.01 2.09 -6.50
CA SER A 467 -16.99 0.70 -6.98
C SER A 467 -16.29 -0.24 -5.97
N GLU A 468 -15.05 0.14 -5.56
CA GLU A 468 -14.20 -0.71 -4.72
C GLU A 468 -13.37 0.06 -3.66
N HIS A 469 -13.29 1.41 -3.73
CA HIS A 469 -12.45 2.18 -2.81
C HIS A 469 -13.12 2.54 -1.49
N GLY A 470 -14.38 2.21 -1.31
CA GLY A 470 -15.18 2.60 -0.16
C GLY A 470 -15.77 4.01 -0.28
N THR A 471 -16.84 4.28 0.44
CA THR A 471 -17.53 5.57 0.49
C THR A 471 -16.63 6.68 1.02
N GLY A 472 -15.96 6.41 2.14
CA GLY A 472 -15.10 7.36 2.84
C GLY A 472 -15.81 8.65 3.27
N ARG A 473 -15.01 9.66 3.50
CA ARG A 473 -15.47 11.06 3.67
C ARG A 473 -15.85 11.68 2.32
N ASN A 474 -15.26 11.15 1.26
CA ASN A 474 -15.40 11.69 -0.09
C ASN A 474 -16.84 11.60 -0.61
N MET A 475 -17.46 10.44 -0.53
CA MET A 475 -18.81 10.21 -1.08
C MET A 475 -19.89 10.11 0.01
N ALA A 476 -19.56 10.25 1.30
CA ALA A 476 -20.55 10.26 2.38
C ALA A 476 -21.69 11.30 2.18
N PRO A 477 -21.43 12.52 1.68
CA PRO A 477 -22.50 13.49 1.39
C PRO A 477 -23.50 13.05 0.33
N PHE A 478 -23.13 12.11 -0.55
CA PHE A 478 -23.91 11.72 -1.71
C PHE A 478 -24.54 10.33 -1.58
N VAL A 479 -24.43 9.68 -0.42
CA VAL A 479 -25.03 8.35 -0.20
C VAL A 479 -26.54 8.39 -0.35
N GLU A 480 -27.21 9.46 0.12
CA GLU A 480 -28.65 9.63 -0.07
C GLU A 480 -29.03 9.86 -1.53
N THR A 481 -28.20 10.58 -2.29
CA THR A 481 -28.42 10.79 -3.73
C THR A 481 -28.44 9.45 -4.47
N GLU A 482 -27.52 8.54 -4.14
CA GLU A 482 -27.48 7.23 -4.78
C GLU A 482 -28.56 6.28 -4.25
N TRP A 483 -28.75 6.18 -2.94
CA TRP A 483 -29.59 5.14 -2.33
C TRP A 483 -31.05 5.59 -2.09
N GLY A 484 -31.30 6.89 -1.89
CA GLY A 484 -32.56 7.45 -1.47
C GLY A 484 -32.75 7.45 0.05
N SER A 485 -33.70 8.26 0.53
CA SER A 485 -33.95 8.51 1.96
C SER A 485 -34.30 7.25 2.75
N ASP A 486 -35.12 6.33 2.17
CA ASP A 486 -35.54 5.10 2.84
C ASP A 486 -34.34 4.21 3.21
N ALA A 487 -33.44 3.99 2.25
CA ALA A 487 -32.23 3.18 2.47
C ALA A 487 -31.29 3.85 3.50
N VAL A 488 -31.08 5.16 3.38
CA VAL A 488 -30.20 5.92 4.29
C VAL A 488 -30.77 5.95 5.70
N ALA A 489 -32.09 6.04 5.87
CA ALA A 489 -32.73 5.93 7.19
C ALA A 489 -32.43 4.58 7.85
N LEU A 490 -32.43 3.47 7.06
CA LEU A 490 -32.07 2.14 7.58
C LEU A 490 -30.57 2.05 7.91
N MET A 491 -29.70 2.67 7.12
CA MET A 491 -28.26 2.73 7.42
C MET A 491 -28.00 3.51 8.73
N TYR A 492 -28.70 4.63 8.97
CA TYR A 492 -28.60 5.35 10.24
C TYR A 492 -29.18 4.57 11.43
N ARG A 493 -30.25 3.79 11.23
CA ARG A 493 -30.77 2.88 12.26
C ARG A 493 -29.73 1.84 12.65
N LEU A 494 -29.10 1.19 11.66
CA LEU A 494 -28.03 0.23 11.87
C LEU A 494 -26.87 0.86 12.64
N LYS A 495 -26.37 2.03 12.17
CA LYS A 495 -25.27 2.75 12.85
C LYS A 495 -25.59 3.03 14.31
N ARG A 496 -26.78 3.57 14.61
CA ARG A 496 -27.21 3.87 16.00
C ARG A 496 -27.39 2.62 16.85
N ALA A 497 -27.82 1.51 16.29
CA ALA A 497 -27.98 0.27 17.02
C ALA A 497 -26.65 -0.35 17.45
N VAL A 498 -25.61 -0.20 16.63
CA VAL A 498 -24.27 -0.77 16.88
C VAL A 498 -23.37 0.22 17.61
N ASP A 499 -23.36 1.48 17.22
CA ASP A 499 -22.55 2.57 17.78
C ASP A 499 -23.45 3.74 18.22
N PRO A 500 -24.15 3.60 19.35
CA PRO A 500 -25.11 4.61 19.83
C PRO A 500 -24.47 5.95 20.18
N ASP A 501 -23.21 5.96 20.55
CA ASP A 501 -22.45 7.17 20.89
C ASP A 501 -21.88 7.88 19.64
N GLY A 502 -21.88 7.22 18.47
CA GLY A 502 -21.41 7.79 17.20
C GLY A 502 -19.91 8.07 17.16
N LEU A 503 -19.11 7.32 17.94
CA LEU A 503 -17.66 7.56 18.11
C LEU A 503 -16.78 6.78 17.12
N LEU A 504 -17.32 5.74 16.47
CA LEU A 504 -16.56 4.97 15.49
C LEU A 504 -16.56 5.66 14.13
N ASN A 505 -15.41 6.15 13.74
CA ASN A 505 -15.09 6.74 12.45
C ASN A 505 -16.20 7.69 11.93
N PRO A 506 -16.54 8.74 12.69
CA PRO A 506 -17.62 9.65 12.33
C PRO A 506 -17.36 10.32 10.98
N ASP A 507 -18.45 10.71 10.30
CA ASP A 507 -18.40 11.34 8.98
C ASP A 507 -17.82 10.43 7.85
N VAL A 508 -17.70 9.13 8.10
CA VAL A 508 -17.36 8.11 7.09
C VAL A 508 -18.61 7.27 6.82
N ILE A 509 -18.90 6.97 5.57
CA ILE A 509 -20.12 6.36 5.05
C ILE A 509 -21.36 7.25 5.23
N LEU A 510 -21.63 7.74 6.42
CA LEU A 510 -22.79 8.57 6.74
C LEU A 510 -22.35 9.91 7.36
N THR A 511 -22.93 10.99 6.88
CA THR A 511 -22.67 12.35 7.40
C THR A 511 -23.88 13.23 7.26
N SER A 512 -24.01 14.20 8.17
CA SER A 512 -24.96 15.31 8.04
C SER A 512 -24.37 16.57 7.39
N LYS A 513 -23.07 16.52 7.01
CA LYS A 513 -22.32 17.64 6.43
C LYS A 513 -22.35 17.57 4.91
N PRO A 514 -23.11 18.41 4.21
CA PRO A 514 -23.29 18.31 2.76
C PRO A 514 -22.02 18.64 1.95
N LYS A 515 -21.06 19.33 2.56
CA LYS A 515 -19.80 19.73 1.93
C LYS A 515 -18.56 19.06 2.53
N LEU A 516 -18.74 17.95 3.25
CA LEU A 516 -17.66 17.24 3.92
C LEU A 516 -16.51 16.88 2.97
N HIS A 517 -16.83 16.51 1.72
CA HIS A 517 -15.85 16.17 0.69
C HIS A 517 -14.92 17.32 0.29
N LEU A 518 -15.26 18.55 0.66
CA LEU A 518 -14.46 19.76 0.44
C LEU A 518 -13.70 20.20 1.70
N GLU A 519 -13.92 19.53 2.85
CA GLU A 519 -13.29 19.90 4.12
C GLU A 519 -11.97 19.12 4.31
N ASN A 520 -10.97 19.79 4.89
CA ASN A 520 -9.67 19.21 5.22
C ASN A 520 -8.92 18.58 4.03
N ILE A 521 -9.10 19.13 2.84
CA ILE A 521 -8.35 18.70 1.66
C ILE A 521 -6.88 19.08 1.89
N LYS A 522 -5.98 18.10 1.70
CA LYS A 522 -4.54 18.32 1.84
C LYS A 522 -3.97 19.06 0.62
N ASP A 523 -3.17 20.07 0.90
CA ASP A 523 -2.21 20.59 -0.04
C ASP A 523 -0.98 19.68 -0.11
N LEU A 524 -0.25 19.73 -1.21
CA LEU A 524 1.05 19.06 -1.36
C LEU A 524 2.15 20.13 -1.51
N PRO A 525 2.56 20.80 -0.41
CA PRO A 525 3.57 21.84 -0.50
C PRO A 525 4.86 21.29 -1.08
N ILE A 526 5.51 22.12 -1.88
CA ILE A 526 6.79 21.81 -2.51
C ILE A 526 7.85 21.59 -1.43
N VAL A 527 8.57 20.49 -1.55
CA VAL A 527 9.68 20.09 -0.69
C VAL A 527 10.91 19.78 -1.55
N GLU A 528 11.81 18.94 -1.09
CA GLU A 528 13.02 18.57 -1.85
C GLU A 528 12.66 17.81 -3.15
N ASP A 529 13.32 18.17 -4.27
CA ASP A 529 13.04 17.67 -5.62
C ASP A 529 13.03 16.14 -5.70
N VAL A 530 13.94 15.50 -4.98
CA VAL A 530 14.08 14.02 -5.00
C VAL A 530 12.82 13.30 -4.49
N VAL A 531 11.98 13.95 -3.70
CA VAL A 531 10.77 13.35 -3.11
C VAL A 531 9.47 14.07 -3.47
N ASP A 532 9.53 15.20 -4.17
CA ASP A 532 8.36 16.04 -4.44
C ASP A 532 7.27 15.33 -5.26
N LYS A 533 7.66 14.36 -6.11
CA LYS A 533 6.73 13.50 -6.86
C LYS A 533 5.91 12.53 -6.00
N CYS A 534 6.17 12.42 -4.69
CA CYS A 534 5.46 11.52 -3.80
C CYS A 534 3.95 11.83 -3.75
N VAL A 535 3.12 10.79 -3.83
CA VAL A 535 1.67 10.87 -3.68
C VAL A 535 1.17 10.28 -2.36
N GLU A 536 2.09 9.92 -1.48
CA GLU A 536 1.80 9.41 -0.13
C GLU A 536 1.01 8.08 -0.09
N CYS A 537 1.09 7.28 -1.16
CA CYS A 537 0.33 6.04 -1.32
C CYS A 537 0.72 4.89 -0.38
N GLY A 538 1.87 4.96 0.31
CA GLY A 538 2.30 3.95 1.28
C GLY A 538 3.00 2.71 0.69
N ALA A 539 3.14 2.57 -0.63
CA ALA A 539 3.75 1.39 -1.26
C ALA A 539 5.19 1.09 -0.80
N CYS A 540 5.93 2.11 -0.38
CA CYS A 540 7.31 1.99 0.12
C CYS A 540 7.44 1.49 1.57
N GLU A 541 6.35 1.47 2.36
CA GLU A 541 6.42 1.17 3.80
C GLU A 541 6.76 -0.29 4.12
N PRO A 542 6.21 -1.29 3.42
CA PRO A 542 6.52 -2.70 3.71
C PRO A 542 8.00 -3.06 3.65
N ARG A 543 8.78 -2.37 2.81
CA ARG A 543 10.21 -2.62 2.60
C ARG A 543 11.13 -1.90 3.59
N CYS A 544 10.60 -0.91 4.31
CA CYS A 544 11.45 -0.09 5.18
C CYS A 544 11.80 -0.82 6.48
N PRO A 545 13.09 -1.02 6.78
CA PRO A 545 13.50 -1.67 8.03
C PRO A 545 13.24 -0.83 9.28
N SER A 546 13.02 0.47 9.15
CA SER A 546 12.77 1.38 10.28
C SER A 546 11.29 1.70 10.54
N ARG A 547 10.36 1.18 9.73
CA ARG A 547 8.92 1.55 9.79
C ARG A 547 8.25 1.31 11.15
N ASP A 548 8.63 0.22 11.83
CA ASP A 548 8.06 -0.14 13.14
C ASP A 548 8.90 0.39 14.30
N PHE A 549 9.96 1.12 14.01
CA PHE A 549 10.95 1.61 14.96
C PHE A 549 10.85 3.13 15.14
N THR A 550 10.77 3.86 14.01
CA THR A 550 10.66 5.32 13.97
C THR A 550 9.74 5.73 12.82
N LEU A 551 10.29 6.26 11.72
CA LEU A 551 9.52 6.71 10.56
C LEU A 551 9.70 5.78 9.36
N SER A 552 8.63 5.55 8.62
CA SER A 552 8.62 4.96 7.29
C SER A 552 9.06 5.99 6.22
N PRO A 553 9.35 5.58 4.98
CA PRO A 553 9.70 6.51 3.91
C PRO A 553 8.58 7.52 3.63
N ARG A 554 7.30 7.09 3.58
CA ARG A 554 6.14 7.98 3.43
C ARG A 554 6.11 9.02 4.57
N GLN A 555 6.22 8.57 5.81
CA GLN A 555 6.15 9.44 6.98
C GLN A 555 7.27 10.48 7.00
N ARG A 556 8.48 10.14 6.55
CA ARG A 556 9.58 11.10 6.39
C ARG A 556 9.21 12.25 5.45
N ILE A 557 8.58 11.93 4.31
CA ILE A 557 8.14 12.93 3.33
C ILE A 557 6.98 13.76 3.87
N VAL A 558 6.01 13.10 4.52
CA VAL A 558 4.85 13.76 5.16
C VAL A 558 5.30 14.81 6.19
N LEU A 559 6.29 14.48 7.02
CA LEU A 559 6.82 15.44 8.00
C LEU A 559 7.55 16.61 7.34
N ARG A 560 8.27 16.40 6.24
CA ARG A 560 8.86 17.51 5.47
C ARG A 560 7.78 18.46 4.95
N ARG A 561 6.69 17.93 4.43
CA ARG A 561 5.53 18.71 3.99
C ARG A 561 4.79 19.38 5.15
N ALA A 562 4.61 18.68 6.27
CA ALA A 562 4.02 19.26 7.48
C ALA A 562 4.83 20.46 7.97
N ARG A 563 6.15 20.32 8.03
CA ARG A 563 7.06 21.42 8.37
C ARG A 563 6.87 22.64 7.44
N GLN A 564 6.85 22.40 6.13
CA GLN A 564 6.67 23.49 5.15
C GLN A 564 5.32 24.18 5.31
N ARG A 565 4.26 23.42 5.56
CA ARG A 565 2.92 23.94 5.84
C ARG A 565 2.90 24.78 7.12
N LEU A 566 3.56 24.32 8.19
CA LEU A 566 3.63 25.06 9.44
C LEU A 566 4.37 26.41 9.29
N ILE A 567 5.43 26.44 8.49
CA ILE A 567 6.14 27.68 8.16
C ILE A 567 5.22 28.64 7.41
N ALA A 568 4.52 28.15 6.39
CA ALA A 568 3.57 28.98 5.62
C ALA A 568 2.41 29.52 6.48
N GLN A 569 2.03 28.80 7.54
CA GLN A 569 1.02 29.22 8.52
C GLN A 569 1.57 30.10 9.65
N GLY A 570 2.87 30.46 9.65
CA GLY A 570 3.51 31.24 10.70
C GLY A 570 3.76 30.48 12.01
N ARG A 571 3.54 29.15 12.05
CA ARG A 571 3.75 28.28 13.23
C ARG A 571 5.19 27.82 13.34
N THR A 572 6.13 28.78 13.36
CA THR A 572 7.58 28.54 13.26
C THR A 572 8.16 27.72 14.40
N GLU A 573 7.66 27.88 15.65
CA GLU A 573 8.18 27.12 16.79
C GLU A 573 7.86 25.64 16.69
N LEU A 574 6.66 25.29 16.25
CA LEU A 574 6.31 23.89 16.01
C LEU A 574 7.09 23.30 14.84
N ALA A 575 7.34 24.09 13.78
CA ALA A 575 8.20 23.66 12.68
C ALA A 575 9.62 23.36 13.16
N LYS A 576 10.21 24.20 14.04
CA LYS A 576 11.52 23.95 14.65
C LYS A 576 11.52 22.73 15.57
N GLN A 577 10.41 22.46 16.28
CA GLN A 577 10.28 21.25 17.07
C GLN A 577 10.31 20.02 16.16
N LEU A 578 9.51 20.01 15.06
CA LEU A 578 9.55 18.93 14.10
C LEU A 578 10.95 18.72 13.49
N ASP A 579 11.72 19.79 13.23
CA ASP A 579 13.10 19.66 12.75
C ASP A 579 13.99 18.95 13.78
N ARG A 580 13.90 19.31 15.07
CA ARG A 580 14.66 18.63 16.14
C ARG A 580 14.32 17.15 16.26
N ASP A 581 13.02 16.83 16.24
CA ASP A 581 12.54 15.45 16.34
C ASP A 581 12.93 14.64 15.10
N TYR A 582 12.94 15.28 13.93
CA TYR A 582 13.33 14.66 12.67
C TYR A 582 14.81 14.25 12.63
N GLU A 583 15.70 14.89 13.40
CA GLU A 583 17.12 14.51 13.45
C GLU A 583 17.29 13.03 13.84
N LEU A 584 16.59 12.55 14.89
CA LEU A 584 16.63 11.17 15.28
C LEU A 584 15.67 10.30 14.47
N ALA A 585 14.38 10.67 14.44
CA ALA A 585 13.33 9.84 13.87
C ALA A 585 13.37 9.76 12.33
N GLY A 586 13.77 10.83 11.66
CA GLY A 586 13.85 10.92 10.21
C GLY A 586 15.24 10.61 9.65
N LYS A 587 16.25 11.41 10.10
CA LYS A 587 17.60 11.38 9.53
C LYS A 587 18.45 10.24 10.08
N ALA A 588 18.60 10.11 11.40
CA ALA A 588 19.52 9.12 11.99
C ALA A 588 19.02 7.68 11.77
N SER A 589 17.72 7.44 11.87
CA SER A 589 17.12 6.12 11.77
C SER A 589 17.01 5.54 10.35
N CYS A 590 17.25 6.33 9.31
CA CYS A 590 17.21 5.84 7.92
C CYS A 590 18.47 5.05 7.57
N ALA A 591 18.32 3.81 7.13
CA ALA A 591 19.42 2.95 6.66
C ALA A 591 20.04 3.43 5.34
N THR A 592 19.35 4.26 4.58
CA THR A 592 19.76 4.73 3.23
C THR A 592 20.08 3.59 2.26
N ASP A 593 19.39 2.46 2.40
CA ASP A 593 19.58 1.23 1.62
C ASP A 593 18.92 1.28 0.23
N GLY A 594 17.99 2.22 0.02
CA GLY A 594 17.27 2.37 -1.26
C GLY A 594 16.13 1.36 -1.48
N LEU A 595 15.87 0.43 -0.54
CA LEU A 595 14.82 -0.59 -0.68
C LEU A 595 13.43 0.03 -0.91
N CYS A 596 13.18 1.23 -0.36
CA CYS A 596 11.92 1.93 -0.55
C CYS A 596 11.64 2.32 -2.02
N ALA A 597 12.66 2.44 -2.86
CA ALA A 597 12.49 2.75 -4.28
C ALA A 597 12.00 1.55 -5.10
N LEU A 598 12.24 0.32 -4.64
CA LEU A 598 11.88 -0.90 -5.38
C LEU A 598 10.38 -1.08 -5.55
N ASP A 599 9.60 -0.72 -4.53
CA ASP A 599 8.14 -0.80 -4.57
C ASP A 599 7.50 0.59 -4.81
N CYS A 600 8.30 1.65 -4.89
CA CYS A 600 7.79 2.99 -5.18
C CYS A 600 7.41 3.08 -6.67
N PRO A 601 6.14 3.33 -6.99
CA PRO A 601 5.70 3.35 -8.39
C PRO A 601 6.29 4.52 -9.21
N VAL A 602 6.85 5.54 -8.54
CA VAL A 602 7.57 6.66 -9.17
C VAL A 602 9.07 6.65 -8.82
N ALA A 603 9.57 5.50 -8.37
CA ALA A 603 10.98 5.21 -8.10
C ALA A 603 11.67 6.20 -7.13
N ILE A 604 10.94 6.75 -6.14
CA ILE A 604 11.51 7.64 -5.14
C ILE A 604 12.37 6.84 -4.17
N ASN A 605 13.66 7.19 -4.12
CA ASN A 605 14.57 6.73 -3.08
C ASN A 605 14.63 7.75 -1.94
N THR A 606 13.87 7.51 -0.86
CA THR A 606 13.90 8.40 0.31
C THR A 606 15.28 8.42 0.98
N GLY A 607 16.10 7.39 0.77
CA GLY A 607 17.50 7.36 1.21
C GLY A 607 18.34 8.51 0.61
N GLU A 608 18.06 8.91 -0.64
CA GLU A 608 18.75 10.05 -1.26
C GLU A 608 18.38 11.39 -0.60
N LEU A 609 17.10 11.60 -0.26
CA LEU A 609 16.67 12.72 0.58
C LEU A 609 17.51 12.77 1.86
N ILE A 610 17.62 11.65 2.57
CA ILE A 610 18.34 11.62 3.84
C ILE A 610 19.83 11.84 3.66
N LYS A 611 20.45 11.30 2.61
CA LYS A 611 21.85 11.59 2.27
C LYS A 611 22.06 13.08 1.96
N GLN A 612 21.13 13.70 1.24
CA GLN A 612 21.16 15.14 0.97
C GLN A 612 21.10 15.95 2.27
N LEU A 613 20.10 15.69 3.13
CA LEU A 613 19.96 16.39 4.41
C LEU A 613 21.14 16.18 5.34
N ARG A 614 21.73 14.98 5.38
CA ARG A 614 22.97 14.73 6.13
C ARG A 614 24.14 15.51 5.57
N ARG A 615 24.32 15.55 4.24
CA ARG A 615 25.38 16.33 3.58
C ARG A 615 25.30 17.82 3.88
N GLU A 616 24.09 18.38 3.93
CA GLU A 616 23.86 19.78 4.26
C GLU A 616 24.19 20.11 5.72
N SER A 617 24.17 19.11 6.62
CA SER A 617 24.42 19.29 8.07
C SER A 617 25.85 18.98 8.50
N VAL A 618 26.71 18.33 7.66
CA VAL A 618 28.10 18.01 8.05
C VAL A 618 29.00 19.23 8.05
N THR A 619 29.81 19.36 9.09
CA THR A 619 30.79 20.42 9.27
C THR A 619 32.11 20.15 8.52
N GLU A 620 32.93 21.17 8.28
CA GLU A 620 34.25 21.03 7.64
C GLU A 620 35.19 20.15 8.47
N THR A 621 35.11 20.24 9.80
CA THR A 621 35.87 19.38 10.72
C THR A 621 35.51 17.91 10.53
N GLU A 622 34.22 17.56 10.48
CA GLU A 622 33.74 16.21 10.25
C GLU A 622 34.15 15.68 8.86
N LYS A 623 34.10 16.52 7.81
CA LYS A 623 34.59 16.16 6.48
C LYS A 623 36.09 15.82 6.50
N SER A 624 36.88 16.59 7.22
CA SER A 624 38.33 16.38 7.36
C SER A 624 38.62 15.08 8.12
N MET A 625 37.87 14.79 9.20
CA MET A 625 37.98 13.52 9.94
C MET A 625 37.56 12.32 9.07
N ALA A 626 36.48 12.44 8.30
CA ALA A 626 36.05 11.39 7.38
C ALA A 626 37.09 11.12 6.28
N ALA A 627 37.73 12.16 5.75
CA ALA A 627 38.79 12.02 4.76
C ALA A 627 40.05 11.32 5.36
N MET A 628 40.43 11.65 6.58
CA MET A 628 41.51 10.96 7.29
C MET A 628 41.17 9.47 7.52
N LEU A 629 39.95 9.19 7.97
CA LEU A 629 39.48 7.81 8.18
C LEU A 629 39.45 7.03 6.86
N ALA A 630 39.00 7.63 5.76
CA ALA A 630 38.98 7.00 4.45
C ALA A 630 40.39 6.62 3.96
N ARG A 631 41.38 7.52 4.14
CA ARG A 631 42.78 7.24 3.78
C ARG A 631 43.41 6.12 4.61
N SER A 632 43.03 5.99 5.90
CA SER A 632 43.55 4.99 6.82
C SER A 632 42.56 3.86 7.15
N PHE A 633 41.63 3.58 6.22
CA PHE A 633 40.50 2.67 6.47
C PHE A 633 40.93 1.27 6.90
N GLY A 634 42.05 0.75 6.38
CA GLY A 634 42.58 -0.55 6.81
C GLY A 634 43.04 -0.59 8.28
N ILE A 635 43.52 0.55 8.80
CA ILE A 635 43.87 0.70 10.23
C ILE A 635 42.58 0.69 11.06
N ALA A 636 41.56 1.43 10.61
CA ALA A 636 40.27 1.48 11.29
C ALA A 636 39.60 0.09 11.31
N GLU A 637 39.64 -0.67 10.21
CA GLU A 637 39.14 -2.03 10.13
C GLU A 637 39.81 -2.97 11.16
N ARG A 638 41.13 -2.88 11.30
CA ARG A 638 41.86 -3.64 12.32
C ARG A 638 41.50 -3.18 13.74
N GLY A 639 41.37 -1.87 13.95
CA GLY A 639 40.98 -1.30 15.25
C GLY A 639 39.60 -1.79 15.70
N VAL A 640 38.61 -1.86 14.80
CA VAL A 640 37.28 -2.42 15.10
C VAL A 640 37.38 -3.90 15.52
N LYS A 641 38.18 -4.71 14.82
CA LYS A 641 38.39 -6.14 15.18
C LYS A 641 39.00 -6.30 16.57
N VAL A 642 39.99 -5.48 16.90
CA VAL A 642 40.63 -5.50 18.23
C VAL A 642 39.63 -5.09 19.32
N SER A 643 38.86 -4.01 19.07
CA SER A 643 37.87 -3.50 20.02
C SER A 643 36.73 -4.50 20.26
N LEU A 644 36.26 -5.18 19.23
CA LEU A 644 35.24 -6.24 19.36
C LEU A 644 35.78 -7.41 20.17
N THR A 645 37.05 -7.83 19.96
CA THR A 645 37.71 -8.90 20.73
C THR A 645 37.82 -8.50 22.19
N ALA A 646 38.34 -7.30 22.49
CA ALA A 646 38.48 -6.80 23.86
C ALA A 646 37.11 -6.65 24.55
N GLY A 647 36.12 -6.13 23.82
CA GLY A 647 34.76 -6.01 24.33
C GLY A 647 34.14 -7.36 24.71
N ARG A 648 34.35 -8.39 23.89
CA ARG A 648 33.86 -9.75 24.18
C ARG A 648 34.56 -10.36 25.41
N ILE A 649 35.86 -10.18 25.55
CA ILE A 649 36.60 -10.64 26.75
C ILE A 649 36.07 -9.92 28.00
N ALA A 650 35.90 -8.59 27.91
CA ALA A 650 35.33 -7.80 29.00
C ALA A 650 33.91 -8.23 29.35
N SER A 651 33.07 -8.45 28.34
CA SER A 651 31.68 -8.92 28.51
C SER A 651 31.63 -10.33 29.13
N ALA A 652 32.55 -11.24 28.79
CA ALA A 652 32.63 -12.55 29.39
C ALA A 652 33.03 -12.51 30.88
N ILE A 653 33.77 -11.46 31.29
CA ILE A 653 34.20 -11.29 32.70
C ILE A 653 33.16 -10.51 33.50
N LEU A 654 32.64 -9.39 32.94
CA LEU A 654 31.78 -8.44 33.64
C LEU A 654 30.29 -8.66 33.40
N GLY A 655 29.94 -9.39 32.37
CA GLY A 655 28.56 -9.59 31.88
C GLY A 655 28.08 -8.49 30.94
N ASP A 656 27.19 -8.84 30.01
CA ASP A 656 26.64 -7.94 28.97
C ASP A 656 25.89 -6.74 29.56
N SER A 657 25.22 -6.91 30.70
CA SER A 657 24.45 -5.84 31.35
C SER A 657 25.36 -4.73 31.89
N VAL A 658 26.50 -5.10 32.49
CA VAL A 658 27.49 -4.15 32.98
C VAL A 658 28.15 -3.44 31.81
N MET A 659 28.54 -4.16 30.76
CA MET A 659 29.13 -3.56 29.55
C MET A 659 28.18 -2.58 28.86
N ARG A 660 26.90 -2.90 28.80
CA ARG A 660 25.86 -1.94 28.29
C ARG A 660 25.79 -0.70 29.16
N GLY A 661 25.76 -0.85 30.48
CA GLY A 661 25.77 0.29 31.42
C GLY A 661 26.97 1.20 31.25
N MET A 662 28.17 0.64 31.20
CA MET A 662 29.41 1.35 31.00
C MET A 662 29.48 2.09 29.66
N THR A 663 29.18 1.40 28.56
CA THR A 663 29.20 2.02 27.22
C THR A 663 28.11 3.04 27.04
N ARG A 664 26.92 2.89 27.67
CA ARG A 664 25.87 3.91 27.74
C ARG A 664 26.33 5.16 28.51
N GLY A 665 27.04 4.98 29.65
CA GLY A 665 27.63 6.09 30.37
C GLY A 665 28.69 6.84 29.55
N LEU A 666 29.54 6.12 28.82
CA LEU A 666 30.50 6.72 27.90
C LEU A 666 29.81 7.46 26.74
N SER A 667 28.69 6.98 26.21
CA SER A 667 27.98 7.64 25.14
C SER A 667 27.31 8.97 25.58
N LEU A 668 27.04 9.15 26.88
CA LEU A 668 26.57 10.42 27.44
C LEU A 668 27.69 11.49 27.50
N VAL A 669 28.93 11.05 27.72
CA VAL A 669 30.10 11.95 27.79
C VAL A 669 30.69 12.20 26.39
N PHE A 670 30.72 11.17 25.56
CA PHE A 670 31.24 11.22 24.18
C PHE A 670 30.12 10.88 23.20
N PRO A 671 29.37 11.87 22.68
CA PRO A 671 28.30 11.65 21.71
C PRO A 671 28.80 10.85 20.50
N GLY A 672 28.13 9.76 20.18
CA GLY A 672 28.53 8.84 19.10
C GLY A 672 29.39 7.65 19.52
N PHE A 673 29.77 7.52 20.82
CA PHE A 673 30.44 6.35 21.31
C PHE A 673 29.54 5.09 21.16
N PRO A 674 30.04 3.99 20.54
CA PRO A 674 29.24 2.81 20.30
C PRO A 674 28.82 2.11 21.62
N GLN A 675 27.51 1.83 21.74
CA GLN A 675 27.01 1.07 22.90
C GLN A 675 27.23 -0.42 22.68
N TRP A 676 27.62 -1.12 23.74
CA TRP A 676 27.81 -2.57 23.72
C TRP A 676 26.45 -3.28 23.59
N HIS A 677 26.43 -4.33 22.75
CA HIS A 677 25.32 -5.26 22.64
C HIS A 677 25.88 -6.68 22.56
N GLY A 678 25.29 -7.66 23.27
CA GLY A 678 25.77 -9.04 23.30
C GLY A 678 25.81 -9.76 21.94
N ALA A 679 25.06 -9.28 20.97
CA ALA A 679 25.09 -9.78 19.57
C ALA A 679 26.25 -9.20 18.73
N LEU A 680 27.07 -8.29 19.26
CA LEU A 680 28.26 -7.79 18.57
C LEU A 680 29.36 -8.84 18.63
N GLU A 681 29.61 -9.52 17.53
CA GLU A 681 30.65 -10.54 17.42
C GLU A 681 31.67 -10.13 16.35
N LYS A 682 32.93 -10.44 16.62
CA LYS A 682 34.00 -10.45 15.64
C LYS A 682 33.75 -11.61 14.68
N ASP A 683 34.02 -11.40 13.38
CA ASP A 683 34.06 -12.51 12.43
C ASP A 683 35.05 -13.57 12.86
N ARG A 684 34.59 -14.81 12.98
CA ARG A 684 35.34 -16.00 13.38
C ARG A 684 35.49 -17.03 12.28
N GLU A 685 34.86 -16.75 11.09
CA GLU A 685 34.92 -17.69 9.99
C GLU A 685 36.32 -17.69 9.38
N ASP A 686 37.07 -18.77 9.61
CA ASP A 686 38.26 -19.07 8.86
C ASP A 686 37.84 -19.73 7.54
N VAL A 687 38.05 -18.99 6.45
CA VAL A 687 37.84 -19.53 5.12
C VAL A 687 38.89 -20.61 4.87
N ASP A 688 38.44 -21.82 4.50
CA ASP A 688 39.37 -22.89 4.09
C ASP A 688 40.06 -22.49 2.79
N ARG A 689 41.30 -22.09 2.90
CA ARG A 689 42.11 -21.62 1.78
C ARG A 689 42.42 -22.71 0.74
N SER A 690 42.28 -23.98 1.09
CA SER A 690 42.48 -25.10 0.16
C SER A 690 41.35 -25.20 -0.86
N LEU A 691 40.18 -24.59 -0.57
CA LEU A 691 39.03 -24.52 -1.49
C LEU A 691 39.05 -23.29 -2.41
N LEU A 692 40.04 -22.39 -2.25
CA LEU A 692 40.21 -21.23 -3.10
C LEU A 692 41.10 -21.54 -4.31
N SER A 693 40.72 -21.01 -5.46
CA SER A 693 41.53 -21.05 -6.69
C SER A 693 42.49 -19.86 -6.73
N GLU A 694 43.60 -20.02 -7.47
CA GLU A 694 44.43 -18.87 -7.85
C GLU A 694 43.65 -17.89 -8.71
N LEU A 695 44.08 -16.63 -8.71
CA LEU A 695 43.36 -15.56 -9.43
C LEU A 695 43.25 -15.87 -10.93
N ASP A 696 44.28 -16.49 -11.51
CA ASP A 696 44.31 -16.80 -12.96
C ASP A 696 43.44 -18.00 -13.35
N ASP A 697 43.12 -18.86 -12.39
CA ASP A 697 42.33 -20.08 -12.58
C ASP A 697 40.88 -19.95 -12.06
N CYS A 698 40.49 -18.83 -11.47
CA CYS A 698 39.16 -18.65 -10.93
C CYS A 698 38.13 -18.25 -11.99
N GLU A 699 36.88 -18.65 -11.77
CA GLU A 699 35.70 -18.19 -12.54
C GLU A 699 35.09 -16.92 -11.95
N TYR A 700 35.20 -16.77 -10.63
CA TYR A 700 34.68 -15.62 -9.90
C TYR A 700 35.66 -15.11 -8.87
N VAL A 701 35.72 -13.78 -8.74
CA VAL A 701 36.43 -13.12 -7.63
C VAL A 701 35.41 -12.67 -6.60
N TYR A 702 35.51 -13.21 -5.39
CA TYR A 702 34.68 -12.78 -4.26
C TYR A 702 35.42 -11.75 -3.41
N TRP A 703 34.85 -10.56 -3.32
CA TRP A 703 35.33 -9.52 -2.41
C TRP A 703 34.41 -9.44 -1.18
N PRO A 704 34.79 -9.96 -0.01
CA PRO A 704 34.03 -9.84 1.22
C PRO A 704 33.91 -8.35 1.59
N ALA A 705 32.68 -7.86 1.82
CA ALA A 705 32.46 -6.49 2.25
C ALA A 705 33.17 -6.18 3.58
N CYS A 706 33.50 -4.90 3.85
CA CYS A 706 34.20 -4.51 5.06
C CYS A 706 33.47 -4.96 6.34
N MET A 707 32.14 -4.89 6.37
CA MET A 707 31.34 -5.41 7.50
C MET A 707 31.53 -6.91 7.69
N SER A 708 31.47 -7.71 6.60
CA SER A 708 31.69 -9.16 6.66
C SER A 708 33.10 -9.52 7.13
N ARG A 709 34.09 -8.70 6.80
CA ARG A 709 35.46 -8.87 7.28
C ARG A 709 35.67 -8.48 8.76
N MET A 710 34.89 -7.50 9.26
CA MET A 710 35.03 -6.99 10.64
C MET A 710 34.16 -7.72 11.64
N MET A 711 32.97 -8.11 11.24
CA MET A 711 31.93 -8.68 12.09
C MET A 711 31.49 -10.07 11.59
N HIS A 712 30.20 -10.31 11.49
CA HIS A 712 29.67 -11.56 10.99
C HIS A 712 29.77 -11.64 9.48
N GLY A 713 30.45 -12.67 8.94
CA GLY A 713 30.63 -12.88 7.51
C GLY A 713 30.08 -14.22 7.01
N THR A 714 29.87 -14.32 5.72
CA THR A 714 29.39 -15.54 5.04
C THR A 714 30.44 -16.07 4.05
N ALA A 715 31.71 -15.63 4.17
CA ALA A 715 32.75 -15.96 3.21
C ALA A 715 33.06 -17.44 3.19
N ALA A 716 33.19 -18.08 4.38
CA ALA A 716 33.46 -19.51 4.46
C ALA A 716 32.32 -20.35 3.86
N ALA A 717 31.08 -20.04 4.21
CA ALA A 717 29.90 -20.71 3.65
C ALA A 717 29.80 -20.54 2.12
N LEU A 718 30.09 -19.35 1.59
CA LEU A 718 30.08 -19.11 0.15
C LEU A 718 31.15 -19.95 -0.56
N VAL A 719 32.37 -19.98 -0.03
CA VAL A 719 33.47 -20.77 -0.62
C VAL A 719 33.14 -22.27 -0.58
N GLU A 720 32.59 -22.77 0.53
CA GLU A 720 32.18 -24.17 0.63
C GLU A 720 31.07 -24.53 -0.35
N VAL A 721 30.02 -23.68 -0.48
CA VAL A 721 28.92 -23.91 -1.44
C VAL A 721 29.46 -23.87 -2.87
N SER A 722 30.33 -22.91 -3.20
CA SER A 722 30.94 -22.79 -4.52
C SER A 722 31.77 -24.02 -4.87
N SER A 723 32.58 -24.50 -3.92
CA SER A 723 33.38 -25.74 -4.07
C SER A 723 32.51 -26.97 -4.33
N ARG A 724 31.38 -27.10 -3.59
CA ARG A 724 30.41 -28.21 -3.79
C ARG A 724 29.69 -28.12 -5.15
N ALA A 725 29.57 -26.91 -5.69
CA ALA A 725 28.97 -26.66 -7.00
C ALA A 725 30.00 -26.71 -8.16
N ASP A 726 31.25 -27.08 -7.89
CA ASP A 726 32.37 -27.09 -8.85
C ASP A 726 32.63 -25.71 -9.47
N VAL A 727 32.40 -24.64 -8.69
CA VAL A 727 32.63 -23.24 -9.09
C VAL A 727 33.91 -22.73 -8.42
N ARG A 728 34.87 -22.30 -9.25
CA ARG A 728 36.17 -21.83 -8.77
C ARG A 728 36.13 -20.36 -8.37
N VAL A 729 36.39 -20.10 -7.08
CA VAL A 729 36.34 -18.76 -6.47
C VAL A 729 37.71 -18.36 -5.92
N HIS A 730 38.09 -17.09 -6.15
CA HIS A 730 39.25 -16.44 -5.54
C HIS A 730 38.84 -15.36 -4.55
N ILE A 731 39.51 -15.27 -3.39
CA ILE A 731 39.38 -14.15 -2.47
C ILE A 731 40.69 -13.36 -2.45
N PRO A 732 40.72 -12.10 -2.90
CA PRO A 732 41.96 -11.32 -2.96
C PRO A 732 42.54 -11.04 -1.58
N SER A 733 43.84 -11.31 -1.41
CA SER A 733 44.56 -11.08 -0.15
C SER A 733 44.66 -9.58 0.21
N ASN A 734 44.59 -8.71 -0.80
CA ASN A 734 44.65 -7.24 -0.65
C ASN A 734 43.24 -6.58 -0.51
N ALA A 735 42.21 -7.36 -0.12
CA ALA A 735 40.86 -6.84 0.10
C ALA A 735 40.76 -5.93 1.36
N VAL A 736 41.69 -6.09 2.32
CA VAL A 736 41.71 -5.29 3.58
C VAL A 736 41.92 -3.83 3.29
N GLY A 737 41.09 -2.95 3.89
CA GLY A 737 41.12 -1.50 3.68
C GLY A 737 40.31 -1.02 2.47
N LEU A 738 39.83 -1.89 1.59
CA LEU A 738 38.91 -1.53 0.53
C LEU A 738 37.47 -1.44 1.07
N CYS A 739 36.75 -0.44 0.60
CA CYS A 739 35.38 -0.16 1.02
C CYS A 739 34.55 0.34 -0.16
N CYS A 740 33.28 -0.08 -0.26
CA CYS A 740 32.35 0.43 -1.26
C CYS A 740 31.92 1.88 -1.06
N GLY A 741 32.42 2.55 0.00
CA GLY A 741 32.07 3.92 0.29
C GLY A 741 30.71 4.13 0.98
N GLN A 742 29.88 3.11 1.14
CA GLN A 742 28.53 3.25 1.72
C GLN A 742 28.55 3.83 3.14
N ALA A 743 29.52 3.46 3.97
CA ALA A 743 29.67 3.99 5.33
C ALA A 743 29.85 5.52 5.35
N PHE A 744 30.52 6.07 4.34
CA PHE A 744 30.73 7.52 4.16
C PHE A 744 29.53 8.18 3.46
N SER A 745 29.06 7.60 2.35
CA SER A 745 27.94 8.12 1.58
C SER A 745 26.67 8.22 2.42
N SER A 746 26.36 7.19 3.19
CA SER A 746 25.17 7.15 4.06
C SER A 746 25.18 8.25 5.14
N LYS A 747 26.33 8.78 5.50
CA LYS A 747 26.53 9.83 6.50
C LYS A 747 26.72 11.23 5.89
N GLY A 748 26.71 11.35 4.56
CA GLY A 748 26.86 12.63 3.85
C GLY A 748 28.29 12.98 3.44
N PHE A 749 29.28 12.13 3.67
CA PHE A 749 30.69 12.37 3.33
C PHE A 749 31.01 11.94 1.89
N ILE A 750 30.46 12.66 0.90
CA ILE A 750 30.49 12.22 -0.51
C ILE A 750 31.92 12.11 -1.06
N ALA A 751 32.84 13.08 -0.77
CA ALA A 751 34.20 13.04 -1.26
C ALA A 751 34.95 11.80 -0.78
N SER A 752 34.79 11.43 0.52
CA SER A 752 35.37 10.21 1.10
C SER A 752 34.76 8.94 0.51
N ALA A 753 33.45 8.95 0.22
CA ALA A 753 32.76 7.85 -0.42
C ALA A 753 33.30 7.58 -1.84
N VAL A 754 33.38 8.64 -2.65
CA VAL A 754 33.89 8.56 -4.04
C VAL A 754 35.34 8.06 -4.06
N SER A 755 36.21 8.56 -3.15
CA SER A 755 37.58 8.08 -3.03
C SER A 755 37.65 6.57 -2.79
N LYS A 756 36.86 6.06 -1.84
CA LYS A 756 36.82 4.62 -1.53
C LYS A 756 36.20 3.78 -2.65
N GLN A 757 35.19 4.30 -3.33
CA GLN A 757 34.58 3.66 -4.50
C GLN A 757 35.61 3.51 -5.63
N SER A 758 36.35 4.59 -5.96
CA SER A 758 37.40 4.54 -6.98
C SER A 758 38.46 3.52 -6.65
N GLU A 759 38.97 3.48 -5.41
CA GLU A 759 39.96 2.49 -4.98
C GLU A 759 39.45 1.04 -5.15
N LEU A 760 38.15 0.79 -4.81
CA LEU A 760 37.55 -0.52 -4.99
C LEU A 760 37.33 -0.87 -6.45
N VAL A 761 36.84 0.06 -7.29
CA VAL A 761 36.67 -0.16 -8.73
C VAL A 761 38.00 -0.48 -9.40
N ASP A 762 39.07 0.26 -9.07
CA ASP A 762 40.41 0.00 -9.58
C ASP A 762 40.93 -1.38 -9.17
N ALA A 763 40.61 -1.82 -7.95
CA ALA A 763 40.97 -3.16 -7.50
C ALA A 763 40.18 -4.24 -8.23
N MET A 764 38.86 -4.08 -8.36
CA MET A 764 37.99 -4.99 -9.10
C MET A 764 38.40 -5.11 -10.57
N TRP A 765 38.75 -3.98 -11.22
CA TRP A 765 39.25 -3.97 -12.59
C TRP A 765 40.52 -4.79 -12.75
N ARG A 766 41.45 -4.71 -11.80
CA ARG A 766 42.67 -5.54 -11.82
C ARG A 766 42.37 -7.02 -11.57
N TRP A 767 41.51 -7.34 -10.60
CA TRP A 767 41.16 -8.73 -10.28
C TRP A 767 40.36 -9.42 -11.39
N SER A 768 39.51 -8.69 -12.11
CA SER A 768 38.70 -9.22 -13.20
C SER A 768 39.42 -9.24 -14.56
N ASP A 769 40.74 -9.08 -14.56
CA ASP A 769 41.53 -8.97 -15.82
C ASP A 769 40.86 -7.97 -16.81
N ARG A 770 40.62 -6.75 -16.35
CA ARG A 770 39.98 -5.67 -17.13
C ARG A 770 38.55 -6.02 -17.57
N GLY A 771 37.81 -6.72 -16.75
CA GLY A 771 36.45 -7.11 -17.04
C GLY A 771 36.29 -8.34 -17.92
N ARG A 772 37.34 -9.14 -18.10
CA ARG A 772 37.30 -10.41 -18.85
C ARG A 772 36.86 -11.60 -18.01
N ARG A 773 36.85 -11.45 -16.70
CA ARG A 773 36.42 -12.44 -15.70
C ARG A 773 35.31 -11.90 -14.82
#